data_213846e4b590c2ae767332404f2d6f0b
#
_entry.id   213846e4b590c2ae767332404f2d6f0b
#
_cell.length_a   1.000
_cell.length_b   1.000
_cell.length_c   1.000
_cell.angle_alpha   90.00
_cell.angle_beta   90.00
_cell.angle_gamma   90.00
#
_symmetry.space_group_name_H-M   'P 1'
#
loop_
_entity.id
_entity.type
_entity.pdbx_description
1 polymer ?
#
loop_
_entity_poly.entity_id
_entity_poly.type
_entity_poly.pdbx_seq_one_letter_code
_entity_poly.pdbx_strand_id
1 'polypeptide(L)'
;MKFIKNALLGGGVALLMGCGVSLPELSDSLFDRFDLASVVKLDGDTVLVKIRDYFPALMQVDSVTSNDVAILSVGDYDDVALVSDAHTPWISTMEVWCEGIPATLVLQKVAGDGVERSEIPWLLTNGVSQKGFEVKVGNAPTIYVALWQNSLLPKEYLKLDGDKVTVSIPENAAKMERSFIRLYAHNDNGVANDVLIPLHYGKVITSVSEIKQSDKHAMVMYSLMIDRFNNGNPNNDIKLNTPEVLPKVDYYGGDLSGVTQKIKEGFFDNLGINTIWISPVTQNPFDAWGFINDPKTKFSGYHGYWPLFATKVDVRFGTEDELREMLDEAHKRHINVILDYVAHHMHINSPTLKAHPDWTTPMYTPDGRPNFELWDEFRLTTWFDKHIPSFDLSKPEAYGPLTDTALYWIEHFDFDGFRHDATKHIPEVFWRTLTQKAKLRFPDRNIYQIGETYGSPALIGSYVKSGMLDAQFDFNVYDAAIAALIDAPNTSFEHLSATLQASLDNYGYHNLMGYISGNHDRPRFISLAGGDIRPGEDTKAIGWKRDIGVGDDIGYARLSLLQALIMTIPGVPCIYQGDEFGQPGANDPDNRRMMQFGDYNHQEQSLLDKFTQVAHLRRSSLPLIYGDYVPLWVTKDVFAYARVYMGQQVIVAINKSDQSQTITTNSPLTHHSITINIPANDYIIKP
;
A
#
# COMPACT_ATOMS: atom_id res chain seq x y z
N MET A 1 -33.50 21.27 -1.20
CA MET A 1 -34.29 22.52 -1.09
C MET A 1 -33.57 23.62 -1.87
N LYS A 2 -34.19 24.05 -2.96
CA LYS A 2 -33.91 25.19 -3.86
C LYS A 2 -32.52 25.40 -4.44
N PHE A 3 -32.45 25.05 -5.71
CA PHE A 3 -31.49 25.44 -6.73
C PHE A 3 -31.51 26.95 -7.00
N ILE A 4 -30.35 27.52 -7.32
CA ILE A 4 -30.26 28.75 -8.08
C ILE A 4 -29.48 28.45 -9.37
N LYS A 5 -30.20 28.49 -10.49
CA LYS A 5 -29.70 28.69 -11.85
C LYS A 5 -29.21 30.13 -11.97
N ASN A 6 -28.09 30.37 -12.57
CA ASN A 6 -27.88 31.58 -13.36
C ASN A 6 -26.99 31.27 -14.56
N ALA A 7 -27.63 31.37 -15.71
CA ALA A 7 -27.01 31.57 -17.01
C ALA A 7 -26.82 33.07 -17.25
N LEU A 8 -25.78 33.46 -18.04
CA LEU A 8 -25.84 34.55 -19.01
C LEU A 8 -24.45 34.86 -19.54
N LEU A 9 -24.24 34.62 -20.85
CA LEU A 9 -24.05 35.62 -21.91
C LEU A 9 -22.85 36.57 -21.71
N GLY A 10 -21.88 36.65 -22.59
CA GLY A 10 -21.87 36.70 -24.01
C GLY A 10 -20.78 37.69 -24.46
N GLY A 11 -20.24 37.46 -25.64
CA GLY A 11 -19.43 38.43 -26.40
C GLY A 11 -17.94 38.17 -26.33
N GLY A 12 -17.23 37.81 -27.32
CA GLY A 12 -17.22 38.08 -28.72
C GLY A 12 -15.87 38.58 -29.17
N VAL A 13 -15.28 37.95 -30.21
CA VAL A 13 -14.19 38.43 -31.08
C VAL A 13 -12.75 38.21 -30.61
N ALA A 14 -11.97 37.38 -31.28
CA ALA A 14 -11.31 37.63 -32.53
C ALA A 14 -10.59 36.35 -33.04
N LEU A 15 -10.77 36.08 -34.31
CA LEU A 15 -10.07 35.07 -35.08
C LEU A 15 -8.55 35.31 -35.09
N LEU A 16 -7.82 34.26 -34.76
CA LEU A 16 -6.55 33.94 -35.41
C LEU A 16 -6.63 32.48 -35.84
N MET A 17 -6.73 32.27 -37.15
CA MET A 17 -6.73 30.96 -37.77
C MET A 17 -5.36 30.31 -37.58
N GLY A 18 -5.28 29.36 -36.66
CA GLY A 18 -4.36 28.24 -36.69
C GLY A 18 -5.19 27.00 -36.82
N CYS A 19 -5.01 26.21 -37.86
CA CYS A 19 -5.66 24.92 -38.06
C CYS A 19 -5.21 23.96 -36.93
N GLY A 20 -5.75 24.12 -35.75
CA GLY A 20 -5.68 23.15 -34.66
C GLY A 20 -7.02 22.45 -34.59
N VAL A 21 -7.03 21.13 -34.73
CA VAL A 21 -8.19 20.32 -34.39
C VAL A 21 -8.54 20.66 -32.94
N SER A 22 -9.74 21.20 -32.71
CA SER A 22 -10.25 21.41 -31.35
C SER A 22 -10.52 20.06 -30.72
N LEU A 23 -9.97 19.81 -29.55
CA LEU A 23 -10.27 18.60 -28.79
C LEU A 23 -11.74 18.65 -28.31
N PRO A 24 -12.45 17.51 -28.28
CA PRO A 24 -13.78 17.46 -27.69
C PRO A 24 -13.76 17.89 -26.21
N GLU A 25 -14.78 18.62 -25.78
CA GLU A 25 -14.96 18.92 -24.35
C GLU A 25 -15.36 17.64 -23.60
N LEU A 26 -14.76 17.41 -22.43
CA LEU A 26 -15.19 16.36 -21.51
C LEU A 26 -16.29 16.93 -20.62
N SER A 27 -17.33 16.12 -20.37
CA SER A 27 -18.38 16.46 -19.40
C SER A 27 -17.78 16.50 -17.98
N ASP A 28 -18.18 17.48 -17.16
CA ASP A 28 -17.84 17.49 -15.73
C ASP A 28 -18.50 16.26 -15.07
N SER A 29 -17.69 15.41 -14.43
CA SER A 29 -18.14 14.23 -13.71
C SER A 29 -17.91 14.41 -12.21
N LEU A 30 -18.88 14.01 -11.38
CA LEU A 30 -18.68 13.94 -9.92
C LEU A 30 -17.60 12.92 -9.54
N PHE A 31 -17.39 11.93 -10.38
CA PHE A 31 -16.37 10.91 -10.17
C PHE A 31 -14.95 11.42 -10.43
N ASP A 32 -14.76 12.54 -11.11
CA ASP A 32 -13.42 13.12 -11.35
C ASP A 32 -12.73 13.56 -10.05
N ARG A 33 -13.49 13.71 -8.96
CA ARG A 33 -12.93 13.98 -7.62
C ARG A 33 -12.23 12.78 -7.00
N PHE A 34 -12.52 11.56 -7.48
CA PHE A 34 -11.97 10.33 -6.93
C PHE A 34 -11.05 9.70 -7.96
N ASP A 35 -9.84 9.36 -7.56
CA ASP A 35 -8.95 8.52 -8.36
C ASP A 35 -9.40 7.07 -8.23
N LEU A 36 -10.17 6.57 -9.20
CA LEU A 36 -10.64 5.19 -9.26
C LEU A 36 -9.67 4.36 -10.11
N ALA A 37 -8.54 4.02 -9.55
CA ALA A 37 -7.42 3.39 -10.25
C ALA A 37 -7.61 1.90 -10.56
N SER A 38 -8.70 1.28 -10.09
CA SER A 38 -8.86 -0.16 -10.17
C SER A 38 -9.20 -0.65 -11.56
N VAL A 39 -8.60 -1.77 -11.92
CA VAL A 39 -8.86 -2.52 -13.15
C VAL A 39 -9.65 -3.77 -12.81
N VAL A 40 -10.74 -4.02 -13.55
CA VAL A 40 -11.51 -5.26 -13.45
C VAL A 40 -10.77 -6.36 -14.21
N LYS A 41 -10.33 -7.40 -13.51
CA LYS A 41 -9.68 -8.54 -14.13
C LYS A 41 -10.73 -9.53 -14.65
N LEU A 42 -10.65 -9.85 -15.93
CA LEU A 42 -11.49 -10.86 -16.59
C LEU A 42 -10.73 -12.21 -16.54
N ASP A 43 -10.97 -12.95 -15.48
CA ASP A 43 -10.40 -14.29 -15.27
C ASP A 43 -11.47 -15.35 -15.54
N GLY A 44 -11.42 -15.95 -16.74
CA GLY A 44 -12.40 -16.91 -17.23
C GLY A 44 -13.48 -16.32 -18.12
N ASP A 45 -14.41 -17.18 -18.56
CA ASP A 45 -15.45 -16.85 -19.54
C ASP A 45 -16.57 -15.96 -18.96
N THR A 46 -16.79 -16.01 -17.65
CA THR A 46 -17.80 -15.19 -16.97
C THR A 46 -17.26 -14.72 -15.63
N VAL A 47 -17.25 -13.40 -15.44
CA VAL A 47 -16.79 -12.76 -14.22
C VAL A 47 -17.90 -11.96 -13.58
N LEU A 48 -18.23 -12.25 -12.32
CA LEU A 48 -19.18 -11.46 -11.54
C LEU A 48 -18.47 -10.25 -10.94
N VAL A 49 -18.93 -9.06 -11.30
CA VAL A 49 -18.39 -7.78 -10.82
C VAL A 49 -19.42 -7.10 -9.94
N LYS A 50 -19.05 -6.83 -8.70
CA LYS A 50 -19.82 -5.98 -7.81
C LYS A 50 -19.42 -4.53 -8.08
N ILE A 51 -20.30 -3.76 -8.67
CA ILE A 51 -20.02 -2.37 -9.07
C ILE A 51 -19.61 -1.52 -7.87
N ARG A 52 -20.21 -1.76 -6.71
CA ARG A 52 -19.87 -1.03 -5.46
C ARG A 52 -18.48 -1.30 -4.91
N ASP A 53 -17.78 -2.32 -5.39
CA ASP A 53 -16.37 -2.54 -5.04
C ASP A 53 -15.45 -1.48 -5.68
N TYR A 54 -15.91 -0.85 -6.75
CA TYR A 54 -15.14 0.11 -7.54
C TYR A 54 -15.61 1.55 -7.37
N PHE A 55 -16.90 1.73 -7.12
CA PHE A 55 -17.46 3.06 -6.92
C PHE A 55 -17.95 3.22 -5.48
N PRO A 56 -17.51 4.29 -4.80
CA PRO A 56 -18.07 4.64 -3.50
C PRO A 56 -19.52 5.06 -3.71
N ALA A 57 -20.44 4.11 -3.57
CA ALA A 57 -21.82 4.25 -3.98
C ALA A 57 -22.55 5.35 -3.22
N LEU A 58 -22.68 6.49 -3.84
CA LEU A 58 -23.48 7.63 -3.43
C LEU A 58 -24.73 7.77 -4.28
N MET A 59 -24.74 7.10 -5.42
CA MET A 59 -25.68 7.34 -6.47
C MET A 59 -26.27 6.00 -6.92
N GLN A 60 -27.48 6.04 -7.37
CA GLN A 60 -28.10 4.88 -7.98
C GLN A 60 -27.44 4.62 -9.34
N VAL A 61 -27.06 3.37 -9.59
CA VAL A 61 -26.58 2.95 -10.90
C VAL A 61 -27.77 2.86 -11.86
N ASP A 62 -27.76 3.67 -12.92
CA ASP A 62 -28.83 3.70 -13.92
C ASP A 62 -28.64 2.60 -14.96
N SER A 63 -27.40 2.44 -15.42
CA SER A 63 -27.04 1.46 -16.44
C SER A 63 -25.54 1.16 -16.43
N VAL A 64 -25.20 0.02 -17.02
CA VAL A 64 -23.83 -0.41 -17.28
C VAL A 64 -23.74 -0.84 -18.74
N THR A 65 -22.73 -0.35 -19.46
CA THR A 65 -22.54 -0.66 -20.89
C THR A 65 -21.09 -0.99 -21.20
N SER A 66 -20.86 -1.88 -22.16
CA SER A 66 -19.55 -2.14 -22.77
C SER A 66 -19.74 -2.44 -24.25
N ASN A 67 -18.76 -2.10 -25.08
CA ASN A 67 -18.80 -2.41 -26.51
C ASN A 67 -18.24 -3.80 -26.82
N ASP A 68 -17.34 -4.31 -25.99
CA ASP A 68 -16.52 -5.48 -26.28
C ASP A 68 -16.85 -6.69 -25.42
N VAL A 69 -17.62 -6.49 -24.35
CA VAL A 69 -17.96 -7.52 -23.37
C VAL A 69 -19.46 -7.54 -23.16
N ALA A 70 -20.07 -8.71 -23.27
CA ALA A 70 -21.49 -8.87 -23.00
C ALA A 70 -21.76 -8.69 -21.49
N ILE A 71 -22.75 -7.87 -21.14
CA ILE A 71 -23.15 -7.59 -19.77
C ILE A 71 -24.49 -8.21 -19.50
N LEU A 72 -24.53 -9.09 -18.50
CA LEU A 72 -25.75 -9.65 -17.94
C LEU A 72 -25.97 -9.03 -16.56
N SER A 73 -27.02 -8.23 -16.41
CA SER A 73 -27.40 -7.69 -15.11
C SER A 73 -27.89 -8.80 -14.18
N VAL A 74 -27.40 -8.79 -12.93
CA VAL A 74 -27.86 -9.66 -11.86
C VAL A 74 -28.34 -8.75 -10.72
N GLY A 75 -29.64 -8.46 -10.67
CA GLY A 75 -30.24 -7.52 -9.73
C GLY A 75 -30.25 -6.06 -10.23
N ASP A 76 -30.25 -5.11 -9.29
CA ASP A 76 -30.38 -3.66 -9.56
C ASP A 76 -29.05 -3.00 -9.97
N TYR A 77 -28.31 -3.59 -10.90
CA TYR A 77 -26.98 -3.16 -11.38
C TYR A 77 -25.86 -3.11 -10.32
N ASP A 78 -26.12 -3.55 -9.09
CA ASP A 78 -25.06 -3.66 -8.07
C ASP A 78 -24.10 -4.81 -8.37
N ASP A 79 -24.62 -5.90 -8.94
CA ASP A 79 -23.84 -7.05 -9.41
C ASP A 79 -24.10 -7.27 -10.90
N VAL A 80 -23.04 -7.30 -11.69
CA VAL A 80 -23.11 -7.58 -13.12
C VAL A 80 -22.23 -8.76 -13.49
N ALA A 81 -22.74 -9.66 -14.33
CA ALA A 81 -21.94 -10.70 -14.93
C ALA A 81 -21.37 -10.20 -16.27
N LEU A 82 -20.05 -10.21 -16.39
CA LEU A 82 -19.34 -9.90 -17.63
C LEU A 82 -19.01 -11.22 -18.34
N VAL A 83 -19.42 -11.36 -19.58
CA VAL A 83 -19.14 -12.54 -20.40
C VAL A 83 -18.06 -12.19 -21.41
N SER A 84 -16.87 -12.75 -21.25
CA SER A 84 -15.76 -12.61 -22.17
C SER A 84 -15.61 -13.88 -23.01
N ASP A 85 -15.12 -13.73 -24.24
CA ASP A 85 -14.84 -14.85 -25.15
C ASP A 85 -13.48 -14.69 -25.81
N ALA A 86 -13.17 -15.54 -26.78
CA ALA A 86 -11.92 -15.51 -27.52
C ALA A 86 -11.72 -14.19 -28.32
N HIS A 87 -12.78 -13.47 -28.66
CA HIS A 87 -12.74 -12.23 -29.43
C HIS A 87 -12.70 -10.98 -28.54
N THR A 88 -12.89 -11.13 -27.24
CA THR A 88 -12.78 -10.01 -26.29
C THR A 88 -11.34 -9.48 -26.30
N PRO A 89 -11.11 -8.16 -26.52
CA PRO A 89 -9.77 -7.59 -26.48
C PRO A 89 -9.10 -7.75 -25.11
N TRP A 90 -7.78 -7.74 -25.09
CA TRP A 90 -7.01 -7.79 -23.85
C TRP A 90 -7.32 -6.63 -22.89
N ILE A 91 -7.62 -5.46 -23.45
CA ILE A 91 -8.14 -4.31 -22.70
C ILE A 91 -9.41 -3.83 -23.40
N SER A 92 -10.44 -3.61 -22.62
CA SER A 92 -11.69 -2.99 -23.00
C SER A 92 -12.18 -2.05 -21.90
N THR A 93 -13.31 -1.43 -22.10
CA THR A 93 -13.88 -0.48 -21.14
C THR A 93 -15.34 -0.80 -20.85
N MET A 94 -15.75 -0.48 -19.64
CA MET A 94 -17.12 -0.54 -19.18
C MET A 94 -17.52 0.82 -18.64
N GLU A 95 -18.59 1.40 -19.14
CA GLU A 95 -19.17 2.62 -18.60
C GLU A 95 -20.25 2.28 -17.59
N VAL A 96 -20.14 2.88 -16.42
CA VAL A 96 -21.16 2.83 -15.36
C VAL A 96 -21.82 4.20 -15.27
N TRP A 97 -23.11 4.24 -15.47
CA TRP A 97 -23.90 5.48 -15.42
C TRP A 97 -24.60 5.57 -14.08
N CYS A 98 -24.40 6.70 -13.38
CA CYS A 98 -25.02 7.00 -12.10
C CYS A 98 -25.68 8.36 -12.17
N GLU A 99 -27.02 8.42 -12.06
CA GLU A 99 -27.81 9.66 -12.16
C GLU A 99 -27.46 10.48 -13.42
N GLY A 100 -27.26 9.79 -14.54
CA GLY A 100 -26.91 10.38 -15.83
C GLY A 100 -25.45 10.82 -15.99
N ILE A 101 -24.56 10.47 -15.06
CA ILE A 101 -23.14 10.78 -15.09
C ILE A 101 -22.34 9.49 -15.33
N PRO A 102 -21.52 9.43 -16.39
CA PRO A 102 -20.71 8.26 -16.70
C PRO A 102 -19.39 8.24 -15.91
N ALA A 103 -18.95 7.03 -15.56
CA ALA A 103 -17.59 6.75 -15.14
C ALA A 103 -17.10 5.47 -15.83
N THR A 104 -15.82 5.42 -16.15
CA THR A 104 -15.25 4.32 -16.94
C THR A 104 -14.39 3.42 -16.06
N LEU A 105 -14.66 2.12 -16.13
CA LEU A 105 -13.75 1.09 -15.61
C LEU A 105 -12.99 0.44 -16.76
N VAL A 106 -11.72 0.16 -16.54
CA VAL A 106 -10.90 -0.64 -17.45
C VAL A 106 -11.14 -2.11 -17.14
N LEU A 107 -11.42 -2.88 -18.19
CA LEU A 107 -11.54 -4.34 -18.15
C LEU A 107 -10.25 -4.92 -18.74
N GLN A 108 -9.61 -5.82 -18.02
CA GLN A 108 -8.37 -6.46 -18.47
C GLN A 108 -8.50 -7.97 -18.42
N LYS A 109 -8.33 -8.61 -19.56
CA LYS A 109 -8.21 -10.07 -19.67
C LYS A 109 -6.95 -10.56 -18.98
N VAL A 110 -7.05 -11.60 -18.17
CA VAL A 110 -5.91 -12.24 -17.53
C VAL A 110 -5.25 -13.17 -18.56
N ALA A 111 -3.93 -13.02 -18.74
CA ALA A 111 -3.18 -13.89 -19.64
C ALA A 111 -3.15 -15.32 -19.09
N GLY A 112 -3.45 -16.29 -19.95
CA GLY A 112 -3.20 -17.70 -19.66
C GLY A 112 -1.70 -18.03 -19.64
N ASP A 113 -1.37 -19.24 -19.20
CA ASP A 113 0.01 -19.72 -19.20
C ASP A 113 0.58 -19.77 -20.64
N GLY A 114 1.84 -19.34 -20.80
CA GLY A 114 2.59 -19.54 -22.04
C GLY A 114 2.74 -18.31 -22.97
N VAL A 115 2.31 -17.11 -22.55
CA VAL A 115 2.57 -15.89 -23.31
C VAL A 115 4.04 -15.46 -23.15
N GLU A 116 4.77 -15.35 -24.30
CA GLU A 116 6.14 -14.85 -24.29
C GLU A 116 6.18 -13.32 -24.06
N ARG A 117 6.76 -12.91 -22.93
CA ARG A 117 6.84 -11.48 -22.55
C ARG A 117 7.59 -10.59 -23.56
N SER A 118 8.50 -11.14 -24.34
CA SER A 118 9.23 -10.41 -25.38
C SER A 118 8.32 -9.86 -26.51
N GLU A 119 7.13 -10.42 -26.67
CA GLU A 119 6.16 -10.01 -27.70
C GLU A 119 5.04 -9.10 -27.15
N ILE A 120 4.93 -9.01 -25.81
CA ILE A 120 3.98 -8.13 -25.15
C ILE A 120 4.40 -6.67 -25.35
N PRO A 121 3.46 -5.73 -25.60
CA PRO A 121 3.80 -4.32 -25.74
C PRO A 121 4.31 -3.74 -24.40
N TRP A 122 5.05 -2.66 -24.51
CA TRP A 122 5.49 -1.88 -23.35
C TRP A 122 5.31 -0.39 -23.61
N LEU A 123 5.09 0.34 -22.52
CA LEU A 123 4.95 1.79 -22.47
C LEU A 123 6.06 2.38 -21.60
N LEU A 124 6.62 3.51 -22.02
CA LEU A 124 7.66 4.21 -21.28
C LEU A 124 7.49 5.72 -21.38
N THR A 125 7.36 6.39 -20.26
CA THR A 125 7.23 7.85 -20.22
C THR A 125 8.49 8.51 -20.79
N ASN A 126 8.29 9.42 -21.76
CA ASN A 126 9.40 10.00 -22.52
C ASN A 126 9.66 11.47 -22.18
N GLY A 127 8.61 12.29 -22.09
CA GLY A 127 8.79 13.71 -21.82
C GLY A 127 7.48 14.50 -21.88
N VAL A 128 7.59 15.78 -21.60
CA VAL A 128 6.45 16.72 -21.65
C VAL A 128 6.36 17.28 -23.07
N SER A 129 5.15 17.33 -23.62
CA SER A 129 4.83 17.97 -24.91
C SER A 129 4.15 19.31 -24.68
N GLN A 130 3.91 20.06 -25.76
CA GLN A 130 3.28 21.39 -25.68
C GLN A 130 1.87 21.37 -25.05
N LYS A 131 1.11 20.28 -25.24
CA LYS A 131 -0.29 20.15 -24.76
C LYS A 131 -0.49 18.99 -23.78
N GLY A 132 0.59 18.28 -23.43
CA GLY A 132 0.49 17.10 -22.58
C GLY A 132 1.83 16.40 -22.41
N PHE A 133 1.91 15.12 -22.74
CA PHE A 133 3.12 14.32 -22.56
C PHE A 133 3.28 13.28 -23.67
N GLU A 134 4.48 12.75 -23.79
CA GLU A 134 4.86 11.70 -24.75
C GLU A 134 5.19 10.40 -24.03
N VAL A 135 4.77 9.28 -24.63
CA VAL A 135 5.08 7.92 -24.20
C VAL A 135 5.69 7.18 -25.37
N LYS A 136 6.86 6.57 -25.19
CA LYS A 136 7.42 5.60 -26.13
C LYS A 136 6.67 4.28 -26.02
N VAL A 137 6.51 3.61 -27.16
CA VAL A 137 5.81 2.34 -27.23
C VAL A 137 6.65 1.31 -27.97
N GLY A 138 6.64 0.08 -27.50
CA GLY A 138 7.30 -1.02 -28.19
C GLY A 138 6.36 -2.19 -28.45
N ASN A 139 6.78 -3.09 -29.33
CA ASN A 139 6.02 -4.26 -29.78
C ASN A 139 4.63 -3.92 -30.35
N ALA A 140 4.55 -2.77 -31.04
CA ALA A 140 3.41 -2.32 -31.84
C ALA A 140 2.03 -2.52 -31.16
N PRO A 141 1.70 -1.78 -30.09
CA PRO A 141 0.35 -1.79 -29.55
C PRO A 141 -0.69 -1.44 -30.62
N THR A 142 -1.82 -2.12 -30.60
CA THR A 142 -2.91 -1.93 -31.58
C THR A 142 -4.06 -1.11 -31.02
N ILE A 143 -4.25 -1.17 -29.69
CA ILE A 143 -5.30 -0.44 -28.98
C ILE A 143 -4.69 0.30 -27.78
N TYR A 144 -5.19 1.53 -27.59
CA TYR A 144 -4.84 2.40 -26.48
C TYR A 144 -6.11 2.86 -25.76
N VAL A 145 -6.08 2.85 -24.43
CA VAL A 145 -7.13 3.39 -23.55
C VAL A 145 -6.49 4.39 -22.63
N ALA A 146 -6.91 5.64 -22.70
CA ALA A 146 -6.46 6.69 -21.79
C ALA A 146 -7.62 7.21 -20.96
N LEU A 147 -7.39 7.38 -19.67
CA LEU A 147 -8.35 7.97 -18.75
C LEU A 147 -7.72 9.18 -18.05
N TRP A 148 -8.49 10.25 -17.95
CA TRP A 148 -8.23 11.30 -16.98
C TRP A 148 -9.17 11.09 -15.81
N GLN A 149 -8.61 10.80 -14.63
CA GLN A 149 -9.39 10.34 -13.49
C GLN A 149 -10.26 9.13 -13.90
N ASN A 150 -11.58 9.28 -13.94
CA ASN A 150 -12.53 8.23 -14.32
C ASN A 150 -13.17 8.45 -15.70
N SER A 151 -12.76 9.47 -16.40
CA SER A 151 -13.30 9.84 -17.69
C SER A 151 -12.44 9.30 -18.82
N LEU A 152 -13.05 8.51 -19.71
CA LEU A 152 -12.38 8.02 -20.91
C LEU A 152 -12.01 9.20 -21.83
N LEU A 153 -10.74 9.32 -22.18
CA LEU A 153 -10.31 10.32 -23.14
C LEU A 153 -10.67 9.88 -24.56
N PRO A 154 -11.39 10.73 -25.34
CA PRO A 154 -11.63 10.49 -26.73
C PRO A 154 -10.35 10.27 -27.54
N LYS A 155 -10.42 9.55 -28.67
CA LYS A 155 -9.27 9.20 -29.51
C LYS A 155 -8.48 10.42 -29.99
N GLU A 156 -9.12 11.56 -30.12
CA GLU A 156 -8.54 12.84 -30.53
C GLU A 156 -7.50 13.37 -29.53
N TYR A 157 -7.54 12.92 -28.28
CA TYR A 157 -6.53 13.21 -27.27
C TYR A 157 -5.24 12.40 -27.46
N LEU A 158 -5.25 11.38 -28.29
CA LEU A 158 -4.15 10.47 -28.54
C LEU A 158 -3.62 10.66 -29.97
N LYS A 159 -2.39 11.11 -30.12
CA LYS A 159 -1.70 11.20 -31.41
C LYS A 159 -0.60 10.16 -31.48
N LEU A 160 -0.77 9.22 -32.41
CA LEU A 160 0.22 8.17 -32.70
C LEU A 160 1.20 8.68 -33.76
N ASP A 161 2.50 8.52 -33.51
CA ASP A 161 3.57 8.92 -34.46
C ASP A 161 4.75 7.94 -34.31
N GLY A 162 4.80 6.92 -35.18
CA GLY A 162 5.79 5.86 -35.15
C GLY A 162 5.75 5.06 -33.84
N ASP A 163 6.85 5.13 -33.08
CA ASP A 163 7.04 4.46 -31.80
C ASP A 163 6.63 5.33 -30.60
N LYS A 164 5.82 6.39 -30.83
CA LYS A 164 5.40 7.33 -29.81
C LYS A 164 3.88 7.58 -29.82
N VAL A 165 3.36 7.79 -28.63
CA VAL A 165 2.00 8.30 -28.38
C VAL A 165 2.12 9.62 -27.65
N THR A 166 1.53 10.69 -28.20
CA THR A 166 1.35 11.95 -27.48
C THR A 166 -0.07 11.96 -26.91
N VAL A 167 -0.17 12.17 -25.61
CA VAL A 167 -1.45 12.29 -24.91
C VAL A 167 -1.65 13.76 -24.55
N SER A 168 -2.78 14.32 -24.99
CA SER A 168 -3.19 15.69 -24.63
C SER A 168 -3.89 15.69 -23.28
N ILE A 169 -3.67 16.76 -22.51
CA ILE A 169 -4.32 16.95 -21.21
C ILE A 169 -5.63 17.70 -21.40
N PRO A 170 -6.76 17.25 -20.82
CA PRO A 170 -8.03 17.95 -20.92
C PRO A 170 -8.00 19.28 -20.18
N GLU A 171 -8.72 20.29 -20.70
CA GLU A 171 -8.76 21.64 -20.10
C GLU A 171 -9.35 21.62 -18.68
N ASN A 172 -10.29 20.71 -18.41
CA ASN A 172 -10.87 20.55 -17.08
C ASN A 172 -9.84 20.17 -16.00
N ALA A 173 -8.72 19.53 -16.37
CA ALA A 173 -7.65 19.22 -15.42
C ALA A 173 -7.04 20.46 -14.77
N ALA A 174 -7.12 21.63 -15.41
CA ALA A 174 -6.66 22.90 -14.85
C ALA A 174 -7.51 23.38 -13.65
N LYS A 175 -8.70 22.84 -13.45
CA LYS A 175 -9.59 23.16 -12.32
C LYS A 175 -9.26 22.34 -11.06
N MET A 176 -8.45 21.28 -11.19
CA MET A 176 -8.11 20.37 -10.10
C MET A 176 -6.66 20.55 -9.68
N GLU A 177 -6.44 20.68 -8.38
CA GLU A 177 -5.09 20.80 -7.84
C GLU A 177 -4.25 19.54 -8.10
N ARG A 178 -4.83 18.34 -7.93
CA ARG A 178 -4.21 17.07 -8.23
C ARG A 178 -5.16 16.20 -9.03
N SER A 179 -4.70 15.71 -10.18
CA SER A 179 -5.41 14.70 -10.97
C SER A 179 -4.39 13.81 -11.69
N PHE A 180 -4.87 12.73 -12.29
CA PHE A 180 -4.02 11.72 -12.91
C PHE A 180 -4.53 11.37 -14.30
N ILE A 181 -3.60 11.12 -15.24
CA ILE A 181 -3.90 10.43 -16.49
C ILE A 181 -3.28 9.04 -16.41
N ARG A 182 -4.08 8.01 -16.77
CA ARG A 182 -3.60 6.65 -16.97
C ARG A 182 -3.68 6.28 -18.44
N LEU A 183 -2.63 5.61 -18.92
CA LEU A 183 -2.59 5.07 -20.28
C LEU A 183 -2.38 3.56 -20.19
N TYR A 184 -3.23 2.84 -20.88
CA TYR A 184 -3.19 1.39 -21.08
C TYR A 184 -3.05 1.10 -22.56
N ALA A 185 -2.36 0.00 -22.92
CA ALA A 185 -2.26 -0.44 -24.29
C ALA A 185 -2.17 -1.97 -24.36
N HIS A 186 -2.55 -2.54 -25.50
CA HIS A 186 -2.37 -3.96 -25.78
C HIS A 186 -2.11 -4.22 -27.26
N ASN A 187 -1.59 -5.38 -27.59
CA ASN A 187 -1.59 -6.00 -28.89
C ASN A 187 -2.26 -7.38 -28.82
N ASP A 188 -2.11 -8.20 -29.87
CA ASP A 188 -2.71 -9.54 -29.91
C ASP A 188 -2.06 -10.51 -28.91
N ASN A 189 -0.85 -10.21 -28.42
CA ASN A 189 -0.09 -11.07 -27.50
C ASN A 189 -0.31 -10.74 -26.02
N GLY A 190 -0.85 -9.56 -25.68
CA GLY A 190 -1.13 -9.22 -24.30
C GLY A 190 -1.15 -7.72 -23.99
N VAL A 191 -1.15 -7.43 -22.69
CA VAL A 191 -1.30 -6.09 -22.11
C VAL A 191 0.06 -5.53 -21.75
N ALA A 192 0.32 -4.27 -22.11
CA ALA A 192 1.47 -3.49 -21.65
C ALA A 192 1.40 -3.19 -20.14
N ASN A 193 2.53 -2.77 -19.57
CA ASN A 193 2.49 -2.02 -18.32
C ASN A 193 1.60 -0.78 -18.49
N ASP A 194 0.90 -0.39 -17.45
CA ASP A 194 0.20 0.89 -17.40
C ASP A 194 1.17 2.05 -17.17
N VAL A 195 0.76 3.26 -17.54
CA VAL A 195 1.48 4.51 -17.28
C VAL A 195 0.59 5.41 -16.43
N LEU A 196 1.17 6.04 -15.40
CA LEU A 196 0.49 6.99 -14.51
C LEU A 196 1.20 8.34 -14.56
N ILE A 197 0.45 9.39 -14.93
CA ILE A 197 0.96 10.76 -15.01
C ILE A 197 0.22 11.64 -14.02
N PRO A 198 0.88 12.08 -12.93
CA PRO A 198 0.32 13.03 -12.00
C PRO A 198 0.31 14.43 -12.61
N LEU A 199 -0.79 15.15 -12.39
CA LEU A 199 -0.99 16.53 -12.83
C LEU A 199 -1.16 17.46 -11.64
N HIS A 200 -0.63 18.68 -11.77
CA HIS A 200 -0.86 19.79 -10.86
C HIS A 200 -1.51 20.94 -11.65
N TYR A 201 -2.80 21.20 -11.40
CA TYR A 201 -3.61 22.15 -12.18
C TYR A 201 -3.45 21.95 -13.69
N GLY A 202 -3.59 20.70 -14.16
CA GLY A 202 -3.50 20.33 -15.56
C GLY A 202 -2.09 20.35 -16.16
N LYS A 203 -1.04 20.52 -15.36
CA LYS A 203 0.36 20.43 -15.81
C LYS A 203 1.01 19.17 -15.29
N VAL A 204 1.77 18.49 -16.14
CA VAL A 204 2.56 17.33 -15.73
C VAL A 204 3.54 17.73 -14.64
N ILE A 205 3.58 16.95 -13.56
CA ILE A 205 4.57 17.14 -12.48
C ILE A 205 5.95 16.76 -13.04
N THR A 206 6.88 17.70 -12.97
CA THR A 206 8.28 17.51 -13.45
C THR A 206 9.32 17.82 -12.40
N SER A 207 8.90 18.31 -11.23
CA SER A 207 9.75 18.61 -10.08
C SER A 207 9.22 17.99 -8.80
N VAL A 208 10.11 17.49 -7.96
CA VAL A 208 9.75 17.00 -6.62
C VAL A 208 9.19 18.11 -5.70
N SER A 209 9.48 19.38 -6.00
CA SER A 209 8.90 20.51 -5.27
C SER A 209 7.38 20.66 -5.47
N GLU A 210 6.81 19.98 -6.45
CA GLU A 210 5.37 19.94 -6.72
C GLU A 210 4.67 18.77 -5.97
N ILE A 211 5.45 17.88 -5.33
CA ILE A 211 4.93 16.77 -4.53
C ILE A 211 4.35 17.32 -3.23
N LYS A 212 3.15 16.83 -2.90
CA LYS A 212 2.43 17.21 -1.69
C LYS A 212 2.42 16.09 -0.66
N GLN A 213 2.13 16.43 0.59
CA GLN A 213 1.94 15.48 1.67
C GLN A 213 0.86 14.43 1.32
N SER A 214 -0.20 14.83 0.62
CA SER A 214 -1.30 13.95 0.21
C SER A 214 -0.99 13.02 -0.97
N ASP A 215 0.19 13.10 -1.60
CA ASP A 215 0.59 12.23 -2.72
C ASP A 215 1.01 10.85 -2.21
N LYS A 216 0.08 9.89 -2.25
CA LYS A 216 0.27 8.53 -1.70
C LYS A 216 1.50 7.80 -2.27
N HIS A 217 1.81 7.97 -3.56
CA HIS A 217 2.99 7.36 -4.19
C HIS A 217 4.33 7.89 -3.64
N ALA A 218 4.32 9.06 -3.02
CA ALA A 218 5.51 9.68 -2.42
C ALA A 218 5.72 9.29 -0.96
N MET A 219 4.86 8.46 -0.39
CA MET A 219 4.98 8.00 1.00
C MET A 219 6.22 7.12 1.17
N VAL A 220 6.95 7.37 2.25
CA VAL A 220 7.96 6.52 2.85
C VAL A 220 7.53 6.30 4.29
N MET A 221 7.06 5.11 4.58
CA MET A 221 6.39 4.78 5.83
C MET A 221 7.36 4.23 6.88
N TYR A 222 7.12 4.60 8.13
CA TYR A 222 7.79 4.07 9.29
C TYR A 222 6.77 3.51 10.28
N SER A 223 6.84 2.22 10.56
CA SER A 223 5.96 1.53 11.49
C SER A 223 6.57 1.51 12.88
N LEU A 224 5.84 1.97 13.88
CA LEU A 224 6.27 1.96 15.25
C LEU A 224 5.19 1.43 16.21
N MET A 225 5.66 0.76 17.26
CA MET A 225 4.83 0.36 18.41
C MET A 225 5.05 1.38 19.53
N ILE A 226 3.99 2.11 19.92
CA ILE A 226 4.07 3.24 20.86
C ILE A 226 4.79 2.84 22.14
N ASP A 227 4.36 1.74 22.79
CA ASP A 227 4.95 1.24 24.03
C ASP A 227 6.47 0.94 23.95
N ARG A 228 6.96 0.64 22.74
CA ARG A 228 8.32 0.19 22.46
C ARG A 228 9.17 1.24 21.75
N PHE A 229 8.67 2.48 21.63
CA PHE A 229 9.36 3.51 20.87
C PHE A 229 10.14 4.45 21.77
N ASN A 230 9.49 5.39 22.43
CA ASN A 230 10.16 6.35 23.33
C ASN A 230 9.25 6.71 24.49
N ASN A 231 9.79 6.71 25.72
CA ASN A 231 9.08 7.14 26.92
C ASN A 231 9.31 8.66 27.12
N GLY A 232 8.28 9.45 26.84
CA GLY A 232 8.32 10.91 27.02
C GLY A 232 7.71 11.40 28.33
N ASN A 233 6.85 10.57 28.96
CA ASN A 233 6.15 10.92 30.19
C ASN A 233 6.12 9.75 31.20
N PRO A 234 7.13 9.59 32.03
CA PRO A 234 7.18 8.47 32.97
C PRO A 234 6.05 8.46 34.04
N ASN A 235 5.21 9.48 34.08
CA ASN A 235 4.08 9.50 35.03
C ASN A 235 2.90 8.65 34.57
N ASN A 236 2.84 8.24 33.30
CA ASN A 236 1.81 7.34 32.77
C ASN A 236 2.29 5.88 32.68
N ASP A 237 3.49 5.55 33.16
CA ASP A 237 4.05 4.21 33.18
C ASP A 237 3.27 3.30 34.14
N ILE A 238 2.27 2.59 33.62
CA ILE A 238 1.46 1.66 34.41
C ILE A 238 1.74 0.23 33.94
N LYS A 239 2.73 -0.41 34.58
CA LYS A 239 3.02 -1.83 34.39
C LYS A 239 2.05 -2.69 35.19
N LEU A 240 1.77 -3.90 34.71
CA LEU A 240 0.97 -4.84 35.49
C LEU A 240 1.72 -5.35 36.74
N ASN A 241 3.03 -5.55 36.63
CA ASN A 241 3.90 -5.98 37.72
C ASN A 241 3.34 -7.19 38.51
N THR A 242 2.76 -8.15 37.80
CA THR A 242 2.17 -9.36 38.39
C THR A 242 3.06 -10.57 38.09
N PRO A 243 3.14 -11.57 38.99
CA PRO A 243 3.92 -12.78 38.73
C PRO A 243 3.45 -13.59 37.51
N GLU A 244 2.24 -13.34 37.01
CA GLU A 244 1.69 -14.01 35.85
C GLU A 244 2.22 -13.45 34.51
N VAL A 245 2.89 -12.27 34.52
CA VAL A 245 3.35 -11.56 33.32
C VAL A 245 4.87 -11.38 33.40
N LEU A 246 5.58 -11.99 32.46
CA LEU A 246 7.02 -11.79 32.35
C LEU A 246 7.34 -10.38 31.83
N PRO A 247 8.48 -9.76 32.23
CA PRO A 247 8.84 -8.39 31.85
C PRO A 247 8.80 -8.16 30.32
N LYS A 248 9.20 -9.15 29.50
CA LYS A 248 9.23 -9.05 28.04
C LYS A 248 7.86 -8.76 27.42
N VAL A 249 6.78 -9.12 28.09
CA VAL A 249 5.39 -8.98 27.62
C VAL A 249 4.55 -8.06 28.50
N ASP A 250 5.20 -7.23 29.31
CA ASP A 250 4.57 -6.12 30.05
C ASP A 250 4.89 -4.78 29.35
N TYR A 251 4.26 -3.70 29.78
CA TYR A 251 4.51 -2.34 29.30
C TYR A 251 5.95 -1.90 29.57
N TYR A 252 6.57 -1.24 28.58
CA TYR A 252 7.89 -0.63 28.72
C TYR A 252 7.83 0.88 28.97
N GLY A 253 6.67 1.50 28.68
CA GLY A 253 6.39 2.90 29.00
C GLY A 253 6.60 3.86 27.81
N GLY A 254 6.77 3.37 26.59
CA GLY A 254 6.69 4.25 25.42
C GLY A 254 5.30 4.86 25.29
N ASP A 255 5.22 6.13 24.86
CA ASP A 255 4.00 6.91 24.88
C ASP A 255 3.91 7.96 23.75
N LEU A 256 2.76 8.62 23.63
CA LEU A 256 2.50 9.65 22.63
C LEU A 256 3.40 10.88 22.79
N SER A 257 3.71 11.26 24.03
CA SER A 257 4.66 12.34 24.34
C SER A 257 6.05 12.00 23.83
N GLY A 258 6.47 10.75 23.95
CA GLY A 258 7.76 10.26 23.43
C GLY A 258 7.81 10.26 21.91
N VAL A 259 6.74 9.88 21.24
CA VAL A 259 6.63 9.99 19.77
C VAL A 259 6.69 11.46 19.36
N THR A 260 5.92 12.33 20.03
CA THR A 260 5.91 13.78 19.79
C THR A 260 7.31 14.41 19.95
N GLN A 261 8.04 13.98 20.98
CA GLN A 261 9.43 14.43 21.19
C GLN A 261 10.30 14.09 19.98
N LYS A 262 10.23 12.85 19.47
CA LYS A 262 11.04 12.42 18.32
C LYS A 262 10.62 13.12 17.02
N ILE A 263 9.35 13.44 16.84
CA ILE A 263 8.87 14.29 15.74
C ILE A 263 9.52 15.69 15.85
N LYS A 264 9.46 16.33 17.02
CA LYS A 264 10.03 17.66 17.27
C LYS A 264 11.54 17.72 17.08
N GLU A 265 12.25 16.66 17.45
CA GLU A 265 13.69 16.50 17.24
C GLU A 265 14.08 16.31 15.77
N GLY A 266 13.10 16.06 14.87
CA GLY A 266 13.35 15.82 13.45
C GLY A 266 13.84 14.42 13.14
N PHE A 267 13.63 13.45 14.02
CA PHE A 267 14.07 12.07 13.82
C PHE A 267 13.60 11.48 12.49
N PHE A 268 12.30 11.61 12.20
CA PHE A 268 11.72 11.09 10.96
C PHE A 268 12.19 11.84 9.72
N ASP A 269 12.29 13.17 9.78
CA ASP A 269 12.81 13.99 8.69
C ASP A 269 14.25 13.60 8.35
N ASN A 270 15.09 13.44 9.37
CA ASN A 270 16.50 13.06 9.22
C ASN A 270 16.65 11.69 8.55
N LEU A 271 15.74 10.76 8.81
CA LEU A 271 15.70 9.45 8.16
C LEU A 271 15.12 9.47 6.74
N GLY A 272 14.47 10.56 6.31
CA GLY A 272 13.77 10.62 5.02
C GLY A 272 12.35 10.04 5.08
N ILE A 273 11.76 9.91 6.26
CA ILE A 273 10.39 9.42 6.49
C ILE A 273 9.39 10.57 6.37
N ASN A 274 8.23 10.32 5.76
CA ASN A 274 7.13 11.28 5.67
C ASN A 274 5.75 10.69 6.00
N THR A 275 5.72 9.44 6.49
CA THR A 275 4.49 8.79 6.94
C THR A 275 4.81 7.90 8.13
N ILE A 276 4.07 8.07 9.22
CA ILE A 276 4.22 7.26 10.44
C ILE A 276 2.99 6.36 10.57
N TRP A 277 3.20 5.06 10.69
CA TRP A 277 2.18 4.11 11.12
C TRP A 277 2.39 3.81 12.59
N ILE A 278 1.47 4.26 13.46
CA ILE A 278 1.49 3.99 14.89
C ILE A 278 0.61 2.78 15.23
N SER A 279 1.05 1.97 16.21
CA SER A 279 0.23 0.88 16.77
C SER A 279 -1.11 1.40 17.31
N PRO A 280 -2.11 0.51 17.55
CA PRO A 280 -3.43 0.96 18.02
C PRO A 280 -3.33 1.78 19.30
N VAL A 281 -4.02 2.92 19.34
CA VAL A 281 -4.03 3.86 20.47
C VAL A 281 -5.20 3.60 21.45
N THR A 282 -6.08 2.67 21.13
CA THR A 282 -7.30 2.40 21.90
C THR A 282 -6.98 1.82 23.27
N GLN A 283 -7.80 2.18 24.27
CA GLN A 283 -7.69 1.66 25.64
C GLN A 283 -7.75 0.14 25.66
N ASN A 284 -6.71 -0.49 26.18
CA ASN A 284 -6.58 -1.93 26.42
C ASN A 284 -6.90 -2.30 27.88
N PRO A 285 -7.14 -3.59 28.21
CA PRO A 285 -7.46 -4.02 29.58
C PRO A 285 -6.32 -3.69 30.56
N PHE A 286 -6.69 -3.56 31.86
CA PHE A 286 -5.74 -3.31 32.96
C PHE A 286 -5.25 -4.59 33.62
N ASP A 287 -5.65 -5.75 33.14
CA ASP A 287 -5.31 -7.07 33.62
C ASP A 287 -4.62 -7.92 32.54
N ALA A 288 -4.07 -9.05 32.93
CA ALA A 288 -3.32 -9.94 32.07
C ALA A 288 -4.22 -10.96 31.36
N TRP A 289 -4.04 -11.11 30.05
CA TRP A 289 -4.80 -12.02 29.18
C TRP A 289 -3.89 -12.84 28.28
N GLY A 290 -4.48 -13.75 27.52
CA GLY A 290 -3.74 -14.71 26.75
C GLY A 290 -2.89 -15.62 27.64
N PHE A 291 -2.44 -16.74 27.13
CA PHE A 291 -1.57 -17.62 27.89
C PHE A 291 -0.70 -18.45 26.97
N ILE A 292 0.60 -18.43 27.23
CA ILE A 292 1.51 -19.41 26.64
C ILE A 292 2.09 -20.31 27.73
N ASN A 293 2.33 -21.56 27.39
CA ASN A 293 2.72 -22.58 28.38
C ASN A 293 4.25 -22.67 28.58
N ASP A 294 5.03 -22.25 27.57
CA ASP A 294 6.51 -22.26 27.66
C ASP A 294 7.10 -20.98 27.02
N PRO A 295 7.54 -20.02 27.85
CA PRO A 295 7.43 -19.97 29.32
C PRO A 295 5.98 -19.75 29.78
N LYS A 296 5.67 -20.13 31.02
CA LYS A 296 4.33 -19.87 31.58
C LYS A 296 4.15 -18.38 31.82
N THR A 297 3.41 -17.71 30.94
CA THR A 297 3.13 -16.28 31.06
C THR A 297 1.82 -15.91 30.40
N LYS A 298 1.15 -14.88 30.95
CA LYS A 298 0.14 -14.07 30.29
C LYS A 298 0.80 -12.81 29.75
N PHE A 299 0.01 -12.01 29.03
CA PHE A 299 0.45 -10.77 28.39
C PHE A 299 -0.33 -9.58 28.96
N SER A 300 0.30 -8.43 29.02
CA SER A 300 -0.40 -7.15 29.12
C SER A 300 -0.86 -6.70 27.72
N GLY A 301 -1.73 -5.69 27.65
CA GLY A 301 -2.20 -5.11 26.38
C GLY A 301 -1.23 -4.11 25.75
N TYR A 302 0.08 -4.18 26.02
CA TYR A 302 1.10 -3.22 25.59
C TYR A 302 1.14 -2.97 24.07
N HIS A 303 0.70 -3.97 23.30
CA HIS A 303 0.70 -3.93 21.84
C HIS A 303 -0.48 -3.15 21.25
N GLY A 304 -1.55 -2.87 22.03
CA GLY A 304 -2.71 -2.11 21.57
C GLY A 304 -3.84 -2.94 20.91
N TYR A 305 -3.62 -4.22 20.60
CA TYR A 305 -4.55 -5.02 19.78
C TYR A 305 -5.70 -5.67 20.56
N TRP A 306 -5.94 -5.31 21.83
CA TRP A 306 -7.09 -5.78 22.61
C TRP A 306 -8.01 -4.63 22.98
N PRO A 307 -8.65 -3.93 22.02
CA PRO A 307 -9.44 -2.75 22.32
C PRO A 307 -10.57 -3.05 23.29
N LEU A 308 -10.55 -2.36 24.43
CA LEU A 308 -11.62 -2.38 25.43
C LEU A 308 -12.69 -1.33 25.09
N PHE A 309 -12.26 -0.18 24.57
CA PHE A 309 -13.12 0.90 24.11
C PHE A 309 -12.71 1.31 22.69
N ALA A 310 -13.68 1.51 21.81
CA ALA A 310 -13.43 1.83 20.41
C ALA A 310 -12.90 3.25 20.15
N THR A 311 -13.18 4.20 21.08
CA THR A 311 -12.97 5.65 20.87
C THR A 311 -12.26 6.33 22.04
N LYS A 312 -11.56 5.58 22.89
CA LYS A 312 -10.77 6.13 24.00
C LYS A 312 -9.29 5.83 23.81
N VAL A 313 -8.47 6.83 24.01
CA VAL A 313 -7.01 6.67 24.07
C VAL A 313 -6.63 5.88 25.33
N ASP A 314 -5.67 4.96 25.22
CA ASP A 314 -5.13 4.23 26.37
C ASP A 314 -4.34 5.19 27.26
N VAL A 315 -4.74 5.24 28.53
CA VAL A 315 -4.13 6.15 29.52
C VAL A 315 -2.63 5.91 29.74
N ARG A 316 -2.13 4.74 29.34
CA ARG A 316 -0.70 4.39 29.39
C ARG A 316 0.07 4.94 28.19
N PHE A 317 -0.64 5.22 27.10
CA PHE A 317 -0.04 5.90 25.93
C PHE A 317 -0.21 7.41 26.02
N GLY A 318 -1.14 7.91 26.79
CA GLY A 318 -1.35 9.34 26.98
C GLY A 318 -2.82 9.76 27.01
N THR A 319 -3.02 11.04 26.76
CA THR A 319 -4.32 11.70 26.71
C THR A 319 -4.73 11.99 25.26
N GLU A 320 -6.00 12.36 25.06
CA GLU A 320 -6.46 12.85 23.74
C GLU A 320 -5.74 14.12 23.31
N ASP A 321 -5.38 14.99 24.24
CA ASP A 321 -4.65 16.23 23.93
C ASP A 321 -3.22 15.94 23.50
N GLU A 322 -2.54 14.98 24.12
CA GLU A 322 -1.21 14.52 23.67
C GLU A 322 -1.28 13.85 22.29
N LEU A 323 -2.36 13.12 21.97
CA LEU A 323 -2.57 12.57 20.64
C LEU A 323 -2.76 13.68 19.60
N ARG A 324 -3.56 14.72 19.90
CA ARG A 324 -3.70 15.90 19.02
C ARG A 324 -2.39 16.62 18.82
N GLU A 325 -1.63 16.85 19.91
CA GLU A 325 -0.31 17.46 19.82
C GLU A 325 0.65 16.68 18.90
N MET A 326 0.66 15.36 19.02
CA MET A 326 1.48 14.49 18.17
C MET A 326 1.14 14.65 16.68
N LEU A 327 -0.15 14.63 16.33
CA LEU A 327 -0.63 14.82 14.97
C LEU A 327 -0.32 16.21 14.43
N ASP A 328 -0.58 17.25 15.24
CA ASP A 328 -0.27 18.65 14.88
C ASP A 328 1.23 18.84 14.60
N GLU A 329 2.11 18.27 15.42
CA GLU A 329 3.57 18.38 15.23
C GLU A 329 4.03 17.57 14.00
N ALA A 330 3.42 16.43 13.69
CA ALA A 330 3.68 15.68 12.47
C ALA A 330 3.26 16.48 11.23
N HIS A 331 2.04 17.04 11.22
CA HIS A 331 1.53 17.82 10.09
C HIS A 331 2.32 19.11 9.84
N LYS A 332 2.78 19.80 10.88
CA LYS A 332 3.71 20.96 10.74
C LYS A 332 5.00 20.61 9.99
N ARG A 333 5.39 19.35 10.01
CA ARG A 333 6.58 18.82 9.31
C ARG A 333 6.23 18.10 8.01
N HIS A 334 4.98 18.18 7.55
CA HIS A 334 4.50 17.46 6.38
C HIS A 334 4.65 15.94 6.48
N ILE A 335 4.49 15.38 7.67
CA ILE A 335 4.48 13.97 7.96
C ILE A 335 3.04 13.50 8.12
N ASN A 336 2.63 12.51 7.34
CA ASN A 336 1.34 11.83 7.50
C ASN A 336 1.39 10.89 8.71
N VAL A 337 0.26 10.72 9.38
CA VAL A 337 0.11 9.72 10.44
C VAL A 337 -1.08 8.83 10.14
N ILE A 338 -0.84 7.52 10.02
CA ILE A 338 -1.89 6.52 9.87
C ILE A 338 -2.04 5.69 11.14
N LEU A 339 -3.29 5.42 11.49
CA LEU A 339 -3.64 4.67 12.69
C LEU A 339 -3.75 3.18 12.37
N ASP A 340 -3.11 2.35 13.18
CA ASP A 340 -3.43 0.91 13.19
C ASP A 340 -4.81 0.70 13.81
N TYR A 341 -5.75 0.19 13.00
CA TYR A 341 -7.14 0.08 13.39
C TYR A 341 -7.59 -1.39 13.45
N VAL A 342 -8.03 -1.81 14.65
CA VAL A 342 -8.55 -3.14 14.92
C VAL A 342 -10.07 -3.13 14.76
N ALA A 343 -10.57 -3.63 13.63
CA ALA A 343 -12.00 -3.73 13.35
C ALA A 343 -12.57 -5.14 13.60
N HIS A 344 -11.71 -6.17 13.53
CA HIS A 344 -12.11 -7.58 13.58
C HIS A 344 -12.73 -7.99 14.92
N HIS A 345 -12.20 -7.50 16.04
CA HIS A 345 -12.59 -7.93 17.39
C HIS A 345 -12.48 -6.82 18.42
N MET A 346 -13.04 -7.06 19.57
CA MET A 346 -12.82 -6.29 20.79
C MET A 346 -12.61 -7.23 21.99
N HIS A 347 -12.02 -6.69 23.05
CA HIS A 347 -11.85 -7.44 24.29
C HIS A 347 -13.21 -7.83 24.89
N ILE A 348 -13.34 -9.06 25.42
CA ILE A 348 -14.59 -9.64 25.97
C ILE A 348 -15.25 -8.76 27.05
N ASN A 349 -14.45 -7.96 27.75
CA ASN A 349 -14.95 -7.01 28.75
C ASN A 349 -15.42 -5.68 28.15
N SER A 350 -15.35 -5.49 26.83
CA SER A 350 -15.81 -4.28 26.17
C SER A 350 -17.28 -3.97 26.47
N PRO A 351 -17.63 -2.73 26.80
CA PRO A 351 -19.02 -2.30 26.90
C PRO A 351 -19.82 -2.54 25.62
N THR A 352 -19.21 -2.40 24.46
CA THR A 352 -19.85 -2.65 23.16
C THR A 352 -20.29 -4.11 23.06
N LEU A 353 -19.42 -5.08 23.37
CA LEU A 353 -19.77 -6.50 23.32
C LEU A 353 -20.80 -6.88 24.40
N LYS A 354 -20.76 -6.24 25.56
CA LYS A 354 -21.77 -6.45 26.59
C LYS A 354 -23.16 -5.94 26.21
N ALA A 355 -23.20 -4.85 25.46
CA ALA A 355 -24.44 -4.28 24.95
C ALA A 355 -24.99 -5.06 23.74
N HIS A 356 -24.11 -5.62 22.93
CA HIS A 356 -24.42 -6.31 21.68
C HIS A 356 -23.74 -7.69 21.57
N PRO A 357 -24.10 -8.65 22.44
CA PRO A 357 -23.51 -9.99 22.40
C PRO A 357 -23.87 -10.75 21.12
N ASP A 358 -24.93 -10.35 20.45
CA ASP A 358 -25.41 -10.87 19.17
C ASP A 358 -24.58 -10.41 17.97
N TRP A 359 -23.64 -9.46 18.15
CA TRP A 359 -22.72 -9.01 17.10
C TRP A 359 -21.49 -9.91 16.95
N THR A 360 -21.31 -10.91 17.81
CA THR A 360 -20.16 -11.81 17.70
C THR A 360 -20.46 -13.00 16.79
N THR A 361 -19.40 -13.52 16.17
CA THR A 361 -19.46 -14.80 15.47
C THR A 361 -19.54 -15.96 16.47
N PRO A 362 -20.05 -17.14 16.06
CA PRO A 362 -20.12 -18.29 16.94
C PRO A 362 -18.75 -18.78 17.44
N MET A 363 -18.65 -19.06 18.75
CA MET A 363 -17.45 -19.66 19.36
C MET A 363 -17.16 -21.08 18.87
N TYR A 364 -18.15 -21.75 18.31
CA TYR A 364 -18.04 -23.11 17.78
C TYR A 364 -18.46 -23.11 16.31
N THR A 365 -17.74 -23.88 15.53
CA THR A 365 -18.06 -24.15 14.11
C THR A 365 -19.34 -24.98 13.99
N PRO A 366 -19.99 -25.05 12.83
CA PRO A 366 -21.20 -25.87 12.64
C PRO A 366 -21.01 -27.37 12.94
N ASP A 367 -19.78 -27.88 12.83
CA ASP A 367 -19.40 -29.26 13.16
C ASP A 367 -19.01 -29.47 14.64
N GLY A 368 -19.13 -28.41 15.48
CA GLY A 368 -18.91 -28.47 16.92
C GLY A 368 -17.48 -28.30 17.41
N ARG A 369 -16.53 -28.02 16.50
CA ARG A 369 -15.13 -27.68 16.88
C ARG A 369 -15.05 -26.26 17.47
N PRO A 370 -14.12 -25.98 18.40
CA PRO A 370 -13.80 -24.61 18.78
C PRO A 370 -13.35 -23.79 17.56
N ASN A 371 -13.95 -22.60 17.37
CA ASN A 371 -13.68 -21.72 16.24
C ASN A 371 -12.54 -20.74 16.56
N PHE A 372 -11.36 -21.27 16.93
CA PHE A 372 -10.16 -20.51 17.24
C PHE A 372 -9.06 -20.80 16.23
N GLU A 373 -8.39 -19.73 15.77
CA GLU A 373 -7.22 -19.81 14.88
C GLU A 373 -7.45 -20.63 13.58
N LEU A 374 -8.69 -20.71 13.11
CA LEU A 374 -9.06 -21.36 11.86
C LEU A 374 -8.91 -20.38 10.68
N TRP A 375 -7.70 -19.86 10.52
CA TRP A 375 -7.31 -18.72 9.71
C TRP A 375 -7.77 -18.72 8.25
N ASP A 376 -7.86 -19.91 7.64
CA ASP A 376 -8.22 -20.06 6.23
C ASP A 376 -9.59 -20.75 6.07
N GLU A 377 -9.88 -21.79 6.86
CA GLU A 377 -11.12 -22.56 6.77
C GLU A 377 -12.35 -21.75 7.18
N PHE A 378 -12.24 -20.99 8.28
CA PHE A 378 -13.30 -20.14 8.81
C PHE A 378 -12.87 -18.68 8.92
N ARG A 379 -12.14 -18.17 7.93
CA ARG A 379 -11.47 -16.88 7.97
C ARG A 379 -12.35 -15.70 8.37
N LEU A 380 -13.66 -15.71 8.05
CA LEU A 380 -14.58 -14.62 8.35
C LEU A 380 -15.30 -14.75 9.70
N THR A 381 -15.07 -15.85 10.43
CA THR A 381 -15.78 -16.11 11.69
C THR A 381 -14.86 -16.57 12.82
N THR A 382 -13.61 -16.92 12.52
CA THR A 382 -12.67 -17.44 13.53
C THR A 382 -12.30 -16.38 14.56
N TRP A 383 -12.20 -16.79 15.82
CA TRP A 383 -11.66 -15.95 16.89
C TRP A 383 -10.16 -16.14 17.00
N PHE A 384 -9.45 -15.07 17.34
CA PHE A 384 -8.00 -15.15 17.54
C PHE A 384 -7.64 -15.70 18.92
N ASP A 385 -8.44 -15.39 19.93
CA ASP A 385 -8.36 -16.00 21.27
C ASP A 385 -9.73 -15.85 21.97
N LYS A 386 -9.92 -16.58 23.05
CA LYS A 386 -11.17 -16.59 23.87
C LYS A 386 -11.54 -15.22 24.44
N HIS A 387 -10.55 -14.38 24.71
CA HIS A 387 -10.77 -13.06 25.30
C HIS A 387 -10.99 -11.94 24.26
N ILE A 388 -10.88 -12.25 22.97
CA ILE A 388 -11.06 -11.31 21.85
C ILE A 388 -12.06 -11.88 20.83
N PRO A 389 -13.37 -11.93 21.19
CA PRO A 389 -14.44 -12.37 20.30
C PRO A 389 -14.46 -11.60 18.99
N SER A 390 -14.58 -12.31 17.88
CA SER A 390 -14.68 -11.70 16.55
C SER A 390 -16.09 -11.17 16.30
N PHE A 391 -16.19 -10.01 15.68
CA PHE A 391 -17.47 -9.46 15.24
C PHE A 391 -17.99 -10.17 13.99
N ASP A 392 -19.30 -10.37 13.93
CA ASP A 392 -20.00 -10.76 12.70
C ASP A 392 -20.24 -9.52 11.82
N LEU A 393 -19.21 -9.11 11.11
CA LEU A 393 -19.23 -7.92 10.26
C LEU A 393 -19.98 -8.13 8.93
N SER A 394 -20.68 -9.23 8.77
CA SER A 394 -21.68 -9.41 7.69
C SER A 394 -23.02 -8.75 8.04
N LYS A 395 -23.27 -8.45 9.32
CA LYS A 395 -24.50 -7.87 9.82
C LYS A 395 -24.50 -6.34 9.72
N PRO A 396 -25.49 -5.72 9.07
CA PRO A 396 -25.59 -4.26 8.96
C PRO A 396 -25.62 -3.54 10.32
N GLU A 397 -26.28 -4.13 11.32
CA GLU A 397 -26.35 -3.63 12.68
C GLU A 397 -25.01 -3.61 13.41
N ALA A 398 -24.03 -4.42 12.96
CA ALA A 398 -22.68 -4.44 13.48
C ALA A 398 -21.72 -3.58 12.64
N TYR A 399 -21.62 -3.84 11.31
CA TYR A 399 -20.66 -3.10 10.48
C TYR A 399 -21.03 -1.62 10.33
N GLY A 400 -22.31 -1.26 10.39
CA GLY A 400 -22.76 0.13 10.30
C GLY A 400 -22.12 1.01 11.38
N PRO A 401 -22.39 0.77 12.69
CA PRO A 401 -21.78 1.52 13.77
C PRO A 401 -20.25 1.37 13.86
N LEU A 402 -19.69 0.18 13.59
CA LEU A 402 -18.25 -0.06 13.72
C LEU A 402 -17.43 0.68 12.64
N THR A 403 -17.99 0.91 11.44
CA THR A 403 -17.36 1.80 10.45
C THR A 403 -17.43 3.27 10.88
N ASP A 404 -18.45 3.68 11.62
CA ASP A 404 -18.50 5.05 12.19
C ASP A 404 -17.45 5.22 13.30
N THR A 405 -17.18 4.19 14.11
CA THR A 405 -16.10 4.26 15.10
C THR A 405 -14.71 4.33 14.48
N ALA A 406 -14.49 3.74 13.30
CA ALA A 406 -13.26 3.95 12.55
C ALA A 406 -13.12 5.42 12.12
N LEU A 407 -14.18 6.00 11.54
CA LEU A 407 -14.15 7.38 11.07
C LEU A 407 -14.08 8.41 12.21
N TYR A 408 -14.47 8.04 13.44
CA TYR A 408 -14.27 8.89 14.63
C TYR A 408 -12.83 9.37 14.76
N TRP A 409 -11.83 8.52 14.49
CA TRP A 409 -10.42 8.87 14.61
C TRP A 409 -9.97 9.88 13.56
N ILE A 410 -10.50 9.79 12.33
CA ILE A 410 -10.26 10.80 11.29
C ILE A 410 -10.91 12.14 11.66
N GLU A 411 -12.16 12.08 12.13
CA GLU A 411 -12.98 13.27 12.39
C GLU A 411 -12.49 14.08 13.60
N HIS A 412 -12.05 13.38 14.66
CA HIS A 412 -11.71 14.01 15.95
C HIS A 412 -10.21 14.30 16.12
N PHE A 413 -9.35 13.59 15.39
CA PHE A 413 -7.90 13.66 15.58
C PHE A 413 -7.12 13.97 14.31
N ASP A 414 -7.76 14.00 13.15
CA ASP A 414 -7.14 14.35 11.88
C ASP A 414 -6.08 13.36 11.35
N PHE A 415 -6.24 12.07 11.62
CA PHE A 415 -5.40 11.03 11.01
C PHE A 415 -5.49 11.05 9.49
N ASP A 416 -4.39 10.76 8.79
CA ASP A 416 -4.30 10.74 7.33
C ASP A 416 -4.74 9.42 6.71
N GLY A 417 -4.98 8.40 7.52
CA GLY A 417 -5.40 7.10 7.05
C GLY A 417 -5.35 6.01 8.09
N PHE A 418 -5.42 4.77 7.59
CA PHE A 418 -5.41 3.56 8.41
C PHE A 418 -4.46 2.50 7.87
N ARG A 419 -3.82 1.78 8.77
CA ARG A 419 -3.46 0.39 8.56
C ARG A 419 -4.54 -0.47 9.22
N HIS A 420 -5.19 -1.30 8.43
CA HIS A 420 -6.25 -2.17 8.89
C HIS A 420 -5.70 -3.53 9.31
N ASP A 421 -5.82 -3.82 10.60
CA ASP A 421 -5.47 -5.11 11.18
C ASP A 421 -6.36 -6.23 10.64
N ALA A 422 -5.80 -7.43 10.45
CA ALA A 422 -6.53 -8.66 10.16
C ALA A 422 -7.54 -8.56 9.00
N THR A 423 -7.23 -7.81 7.94
CA THR A 423 -8.15 -7.49 6.84
C THR A 423 -8.82 -8.72 6.22
N LYS A 424 -8.07 -9.83 6.04
CA LYS A 424 -8.62 -11.05 5.44
C LYS A 424 -9.74 -11.71 6.26
N HIS A 425 -9.85 -11.36 7.54
CA HIS A 425 -10.84 -11.90 8.47
C HIS A 425 -12.12 -11.05 8.53
N ILE A 426 -12.20 -10.01 7.72
CA ILE A 426 -13.28 -9.04 7.67
C ILE A 426 -13.95 -9.10 6.30
N PRO A 427 -15.31 -9.22 6.22
CA PRO A 427 -16.01 -9.30 4.96
C PRO A 427 -15.94 -7.98 4.18
N GLU A 428 -15.93 -8.08 2.86
CA GLU A 428 -15.80 -6.95 1.92
C GLU A 428 -16.83 -5.84 2.14
N VAL A 429 -18.02 -6.17 2.62
CA VAL A 429 -19.09 -5.20 2.89
C VAL A 429 -18.66 -4.16 3.94
N PHE A 430 -17.83 -4.55 4.92
CA PHE A 430 -17.27 -3.61 5.89
C PHE A 430 -16.38 -2.57 5.22
N TRP A 431 -15.47 -3.02 4.35
CA TRP A 431 -14.51 -2.15 3.66
C TRP A 431 -15.22 -1.21 2.67
N ARG A 432 -16.20 -1.73 1.91
CA ARG A 432 -17.03 -0.89 1.05
C ARG A 432 -17.75 0.20 1.84
N THR A 433 -18.38 -0.17 2.96
CA THR A 433 -19.12 0.77 3.80
C THR A 433 -18.21 1.82 4.42
N LEU A 434 -17.02 1.42 4.92
CA LEU A 434 -16.04 2.32 5.49
C LEU A 434 -15.56 3.32 4.45
N THR A 435 -15.13 2.85 3.28
CA THR A 435 -14.60 3.71 2.21
C THR A 435 -15.66 4.62 1.64
N GLN A 436 -16.89 4.13 1.46
CA GLN A 436 -18.03 4.97 1.08
C GLN A 436 -18.25 6.12 2.06
N LYS A 437 -18.35 5.79 3.36
CA LYS A 437 -18.55 6.80 4.40
C LYS A 437 -17.38 7.79 4.47
N ALA A 438 -16.13 7.31 4.33
CA ALA A 438 -14.94 8.14 4.34
C ALA A 438 -14.97 9.17 3.20
N LYS A 439 -15.22 8.72 1.97
CA LYS A 439 -15.29 9.60 0.79
C LYS A 439 -16.46 10.59 0.85
N LEU A 440 -17.57 10.21 1.52
CA LEU A 440 -18.71 11.08 1.75
C LEU A 440 -18.45 12.17 2.77
N ARG A 441 -17.87 11.78 3.92
CA ARG A 441 -17.63 12.73 5.02
C ARG A 441 -16.45 13.64 4.77
N PHE A 442 -15.44 13.14 4.02
CA PHE A 442 -14.16 13.81 3.79
C PHE A 442 -13.81 13.85 2.28
N PRO A 443 -14.66 14.46 1.43
CA PRO A 443 -14.50 14.40 -0.04
C PRO A 443 -13.20 15.06 -0.53
N ASP A 444 -12.67 16.00 0.24
CA ASP A 444 -11.44 16.75 -0.11
C ASP A 444 -10.17 16.15 0.54
N ARG A 445 -10.30 15.03 1.27
CA ARG A 445 -9.18 14.36 1.93
C ARG A 445 -8.80 13.09 1.19
N ASN A 446 -7.50 12.92 0.99
CA ASN A 446 -6.93 11.72 0.38
C ASN A 446 -6.53 10.69 1.45
N ILE A 447 -7.53 10.13 2.18
CA ILE A 447 -7.32 9.16 3.24
C ILE A 447 -6.71 7.88 2.65
N TYR A 448 -5.55 7.46 3.17
CA TYR A 448 -4.88 6.24 2.74
C TYR A 448 -5.31 5.05 3.59
N GLN A 449 -5.70 3.97 2.93
CA GLN A 449 -6.14 2.74 3.59
C GLN A 449 -5.30 1.55 3.11
N ILE A 450 -4.45 1.02 3.97
CA ILE A 450 -3.65 -0.18 3.70
C ILE A 450 -4.06 -1.31 4.63
N GLY A 451 -4.31 -2.49 4.08
CA GLY A 451 -4.75 -3.65 4.83
C GLY A 451 -3.66 -4.68 5.08
N GLU A 452 -3.87 -5.52 6.07
CA GLU A 452 -3.03 -6.69 6.34
C GLU A 452 -3.76 -7.97 5.94
N THR A 453 -3.29 -8.59 4.86
CA THR A 453 -3.76 -9.89 4.40
C THR A 453 -2.58 -10.79 4.10
N TYR A 454 -2.43 -11.86 4.85
CA TYR A 454 -1.50 -12.92 4.53
C TYR A 454 -2.22 -13.99 3.72
N GLY A 455 -1.86 -14.16 2.44
CA GLY A 455 -2.58 -15.07 1.55
C GLY A 455 -2.10 -15.04 0.10
N SER A 456 -2.88 -15.66 -0.78
CA SER A 456 -2.59 -15.66 -2.21
C SER A 456 -2.72 -14.24 -2.82
N PRO A 457 -2.04 -13.97 -3.95
CA PRO A 457 -2.21 -12.70 -4.67
C PRO A 457 -3.68 -12.40 -5.01
N ALA A 458 -4.47 -13.40 -5.35
CA ALA A 458 -5.89 -13.26 -5.64
C ALA A 458 -6.69 -12.79 -4.41
N LEU A 459 -6.43 -13.39 -3.22
CA LEU A 459 -7.09 -12.97 -1.98
C LEU A 459 -6.66 -11.55 -1.59
N ILE A 460 -5.37 -11.22 -1.67
CA ILE A 460 -4.86 -9.88 -1.39
C ILE A 460 -5.51 -8.86 -2.34
N GLY A 461 -5.53 -9.14 -3.64
CA GLY A 461 -6.10 -8.27 -4.67
C GLY A 461 -7.62 -8.10 -4.57
N SER A 462 -8.33 -9.06 -3.95
CA SER A 462 -9.79 -8.94 -3.79
C SER A 462 -10.22 -7.75 -2.95
N TYR A 463 -9.36 -7.27 -2.05
CA TYR A 463 -9.61 -6.11 -1.20
C TYR A 463 -9.08 -4.79 -1.78
N VAL A 464 -8.18 -4.85 -2.78
CA VAL A 464 -7.57 -3.65 -3.39
C VAL A 464 -8.43 -3.19 -4.56
N LYS A 465 -9.39 -2.35 -4.27
CA LYS A 465 -10.34 -1.78 -5.23
C LYS A 465 -10.72 -0.36 -4.81
N SER A 466 -11.01 0.48 -5.75
CA SER A 466 -11.27 1.92 -5.53
C SER A 466 -12.45 2.22 -4.60
N GLY A 467 -13.39 1.29 -4.46
CA GLY A 467 -14.49 1.37 -3.48
C GLY A 467 -14.20 0.69 -2.14
N MET A 468 -13.02 0.11 -1.95
CA MET A 468 -12.60 -0.56 -0.71
C MET A 468 -11.27 -0.01 -0.20
N LEU A 469 -10.17 -0.78 -0.26
CA LEU A 469 -8.86 -0.35 0.23
C LEU A 469 -7.97 0.13 -0.93
N ASP A 470 -7.09 1.09 -0.65
CA ASP A 470 -6.10 1.56 -1.62
C ASP A 470 -4.99 0.53 -1.84
N ALA A 471 -4.66 -0.24 -0.80
CA ALA A 471 -3.51 -1.12 -0.79
C ALA A 471 -3.63 -2.26 0.24
N GLN A 472 -2.72 -3.21 0.09
CA GLN A 472 -2.39 -4.23 1.07
C GLN A 472 -0.86 -4.32 1.22
N PHE A 473 -0.36 -4.93 2.30
CA PHE A 473 1.03 -5.35 2.32
C PHE A 473 1.24 -6.55 1.40
N ASP A 474 2.26 -6.49 0.53
CA ASP A 474 2.59 -7.57 -0.38
C ASP A 474 3.54 -8.57 0.30
N PHE A 475 2.96 -9.48 1.06
CA PHE A 475 3.72 -10.52 1.75
C PHE A 475 4.35 -11.55 0.79
N ASN A 476 3.85 -11.70 -0.44
CA ASN A 476 4.45 -12.60 -1.42
C ASN A 476 5.81 -12.08 -1.89
N VAL A 477 5.91 -10.78 -2.20
CA VAL A 477 7.20 -10.15 -2.54
C VAL A 477 8.12 -10.08 -1.31
N TYR A 478 7.58 -9.82 -0.12
CA TYR A 478 8.35 -9.84 1.13
C TYR A 478 9.01 -11.20 1.38
N ASP A 479 8.24 -12.30 1.32
CA ASP A 479 8.76 -13.65 1.55
C ASP A 479 9.78 -14.05 0.47
N ALA A 480 9.55 -13.68 -0.80
CA ALA A 480 10.49 -13.94 -1.89
C ALA A 480 11.80 -13.16 -1.72
N ALA A 481 11.72 -11.89 -1.26
CA ALA A 481 12.91 -11.06 -1.01
C ALA A 481 13.72 -11.62 0.17
N ILE A 482 13.08 -11.98 1.27
CA ILE A 482 13.75 -12.63 2.41
C ILE A 482 14.43 -13.90 1.95
N ALA A 483 13.71 -14.81 1.31
CA ALA A 483 14.25 -16.09 0.88
C ALA A 483 15.46 -15.91 -0.06
N ALA A 484 15.40 -14.95 -0.98
CA ALA A 484 16.51 -14.65 -1.88
C ALA A 484 17.74 -14.10 -1.15
N LEU A 485 17.54 -13.20 -0.17
CA LEU A 485 18.61 -12.48 0.52
C LEU A 485 19.25 -13.26 1.69
N ILE A 486 18.49 -14.15 2.37
CA ILE A 486 19.09 -15.04 3.38
C ILE A 486 19.79 -16.25 2.77
N ASP A 487 19.82 -16.32 1.44
CA ASP A 487 20.39 -17.43 0.68
C ASP A 487 19.77 -18.79 1.00
N ALA A 488 18.43 -18.80 1.12
CA ALA A 488 17.69 -20.04 1.32
C ALA A 488 17.91 -21.02 0.14
N PRO A 489 17.96 -22.31 0.37
CA PRO A 489 18.13 -23.29 -0.71
C PRO A 489 17.08 -23.08 -1.82
N ASN A 490 17.54 -23.11 -3.07
CA ASN A 490 16.71 -22.98 -4.28
C ASN A 490 16.01 -21.61 -4.49
N THR A 491 16.41 -20.57 -3.77
CA THR A 491 15.90 -19.22 -3.99
C THR A 491 16.93 -18.35 -4.71
N SER A 492 16.46 -17.54 -5.62
CA SER A 492 17.28 -16.69 -6.46
C SER A 492 16.61 -15.33 -6.69
N PHE A 493 17.35 -14.36 -7.18
CA PHE A 493 16.76 -13.13 -7.66
C PHE A 493 15.88 -13.33 -8.89
N GLU A 494 16.04 -14.43 -9.64
CA GLU A 494 15.11 -14.80 -10.72
C GLU A 494 13.70 -15.09 -10.15
N HIS A 495 13.61 -15.82 -9.03
CA HIS A 495 12.34 -16.07 -8.35
C HIS A 495 11.74 -14.77 -7.80
N LEU A 496 12.53 -13.93 -7.13
CA LEU A 496 12.09 -12.62 -6.63
C LEU A 496 11.58 -11.73 -7.77
N SER A 497 12.32 -11.66 -8.88
CA SER A 497 11.92 -10.89 -10.06
C SER A 497 10.60 -11.38 -10.66
N ALA A 498 10.42 -12.70 -10.76
CA ALA A 498 9.17 -13.29 -11.25
C ALA A 498 8.00 -12.99 -10.30
N THR A 499 8.22 -13.07 -8.98
CA THR A 499 7.20 -12.74 -7.97
C THR A 499 6.82 -11.25 -8.02
N LEU A 500 7.81 -10.37 -8.12
CA LEU A 500 7.55 -8.93 -8.27
C LEU A 500 6.79 -8.64 -9.57
N GLN A 501 7.16 -9.30 -10.66
CA GLN A 501 6.46 -9.13 -11.93
C GLN A 501 5.00 -9.59 -11.83
N ALA A 502 4.73 -10.74 -11.21
CA ALA A 502 3.37 -11.22 -10.95
C ALA A 502 2.57 -10.24 -10.07
N SER A 503 3.22 -9.64 -9.09
CA SER A 503 2.64 -8.58 -8.26
C SER A 503 2.24 -7.36 -9.09
N LEU A 504 3.13 -6.86 -9.94
CA LEU A 504 2.86 -5.72 -10.84
C LEU A 504 1.74 -6.03 -11.84
N ASP A 505 1.72 -7.23 -12.41
CA ASP A 505 0.66 -7.67 -13.33
C ASP A 505 -0.70 -7.77 -12.61
N ASN A 506 -0.70 -8.12 -11.32
CA ASN A 506 -1.93 -8.28 -10.55
C ASN A 506 -2.45 -6.96 -9.97
N TYR A 507 -1.57 -6.12 -9.41
CA TYR A 507 -1.96 -4.90 -8.71
C TYR A 507 -1.75 -3.61 -9.51
N GLY A 508 -1.11 -3.68 -10.68
CA GLY A 508 -0.72 -2.54 -11.52
C GLY A 508 0.73 -2.09 -11.28
N TYR A 509 1.31 -1.47 -12.30
CA TYR A 509 2.72 -1.02 -12.26
C TYR A 509 2.91 0.27 -11.45
N HIS A 510 1.83 0.98 -11.19
CA HIS A 510 1.78 2.16 -10.33
C HIS A 510 0.87 1.93 -9.12
N ASN A 511 0.97 0.73 -8.51
CA ASN A 511 0.21 0.36 -7.32
C ASN A 511 0.69 1.12 -6.06
N LEU A 512 -0.12 1.06 -5.00
CA LEU A 512 0.17 1.62 -3.68
C LEU A 512 0.48 0.55 -2.63
N MET A 513 0.78 -0.69 -3.06
CA MET A 513 1.06 -1.81 -2.16
C MET A 513 2.20 -1.49 -1.20
N GLY A 514 2.08 -1.96 0.04
CA GLY A 514 3.11 -1.79 1.05
C GLY A 514 4.22 -2.84 0.94
N TYR A 515 5.46 -2.41 0.85
CA TYR A 515 6.64 -3.28 0.86
C TYR A 515 7.42 -3.05 2.14
N ILE A 516 7.47 -4.07 3.01
CA ILE A 516 7.98 -3.98 4.37
C ILE A 516 9.43 -4.48 4.50
N SER A 517 10.20 -3.88 5.41
CA SER A 517 11.47 -4.46 5.88
C SER A 517 11.25 -5.59 6.91
N GLY A 518 10.17 -5.49 7.66
CA GLY A 518 9.69 -6.36 8.70
C GLY A 518 8.44 -5.76 9.36
N ASN A 519 7.90 -6.43 10.36
CA ASN A 519 6.85 -5.91 11.22
C ASN A 519 6.91 -6.55 12.62
N HIS A 520 5.98 -6.15 13.48
CA HIS A 520 5.89 -6.63 14.88
C HIS A 520 5.47 -8.11 15.02
N ASP A 521 5.10 -8.80 13.93
CA ASP A 521 4.67 -10.21 13.92
C ASP A 521 5.66 -11.14 13.20
N ARG A 522 6.81 -10.61 12.78
CA ARG A 522 7.84 -11.35 12.05
C ARG A 522 9.18 -11.32 12.79
N PRO A 523 10.02 -12.36 12.67
CA PRO A 523 11.37 -12.28 13.18
C PRO A 523 12.14 -11.16 12.50
N ARG A 524 13.06 -10.52 13.20
CA ARG A 524 13.91 -9.49 12.61
C ARG A 524 14.74 -10.06 11.47
N PHE A 525 14.63 -9.44 10.31
CA PHE A 525 15.34 -9.88 9.11
C PHE A 525 16.85 -10.02 9.34
N ILE A 526 17.45 -9.08 10.06
CA ILE A 526 18.90 -9.08 10.31
C ILE A 526 19.36 -10.33 11.07
N SER A 527 18.56 -10.84 12.02
CA SER A 527 18.87 -12.05 12.78
C SER A 527 18.76 -13.32 11.94
N LEU A 528 17.85 -13.32 10.95
CA LEU A 528 17.77 -14.38 9.92
C LEU A 528 18.97 -14.30 8.98
N ALA A 529 19.26 -13.10 8.48
CA ALA A 529 20.27 -12.85 7.46
C ALA A 529 21.70 -13.02 7.97
N GLY A 530 21.95 -12.70 9.25
CA GLY A 530 23.21 -12.92 9.92
C GLY A 530 23.36 -14.32 10.52
N GLY A 531 22.27 -15.12 10.53
CA GLY A 531 22.29 -16.55 10.90
C GLY A 531 22.23 -16.84 12.40
N ASP A 532 21.92 -15.86 13.26
CA ASP A 532 21.65 -16.18 14.68
C ASP A 532 20.30 -16.93 14.80
N ILE A 533 19.33 -16.62 13.96
CA ILE A 533 18.16 -17.48 13.76
C ILE A 533 18.47 -18.46 12.63
N ARG A 534 18.47 -19.77 12.95
CA ARG A 534 18.81 -20.82 12.01
C ARG A 534 17.58 -21.33 11.25
N PRO A 535 17.73 -21.82 10.02
CA PRO A 535 16.63 -22.46 9.29
C PRO A 535 16.00 -23.58 10.11
N GLY A 536 14.66 -23.58 10.21
CA GLY A 536 13.88 -24.60 10.91
C GLY A 536 13.74 -24.39 12.43
N GLU A 537 14.34 -23.37 13.02
CA GLU A 537 14.07 -23.00 14.41
C GLU A 537 12.65 -22.40 14.53
N ASP A 538 11.95 -22.73 15.62
CA ASP A 538 10.73 -22.05 16.01
C ASP A 538 11.06 -20.65 16.50
N THR A 539 10.85 -19.66 15.63
CA THR A 539 11.25 -18.28 15.86
C THR A 539 10.50 -17.60 17.01
N LYS A 540 9.33 -18.10 17.41
CA LYS A 540 8.64 -17.64 18.63
C LYS A 540 9.28 -18.23 19.88
N ALA A 541 9.51 -19.53 19.88
CA ALA A 541 10.05 -20.25 21.05
C ALA A 541 11.48 -19.83 21.40
N ILE A 542 12.36 -19.62 20.41
CA ILE A 542 13.77 -19.31 20.68
C ILE A 542 13.96 -17.95 21.35
N GLY A 543 13.14 -16.96 21.04
CA GLY A 543 13.19 -15.62 21.66
C GLY A 543 12.90 -15.61 23.16
N TRP A 544 12.34 -16.70 23.69
CA TRP A 544 12.17 -16.91 25.13
C TRP A 544 13.37 -17.62 25.79
N LYS A 545 14.15 -18.37 25.03
CA LYS A 545 15.15 -19.30 25.54
C LYS A 545 16.58 -18.74 25.49
N ARG A 546 16.83 -17.80 24.58
CA ARG A 546 18.12 -17.15 24.44
C ARG A 546 17.98 -15.71 23.94
N ASP A 547 19.01 -14.91 24.17
CA ASP A 547 19.11 -13.61 23.55
C ASP A 547 19.48 -13.78 22.08
N ILE A 548 18.68 -13.17 21.21
CA ILE A 548 18.88 -13.22 19.76
C ILE A 548 19.64 -11.98 19.32
N GLY A 549 20.80 -12.20 18.71
CA GLY A 549 21.64 -11.18 18.12
C GLY A 549 21.53 -11.12 16.60
N VAL A 550 22.54 -10.51 15.99
CA VAL A 550 22.68 -10.50 14.53
C VAL A 550 23.26 -11.82 14.03
N GLY A 551 24.24 -12.36 14.75
CA GLY A 551 25.07 -13.49 14.31
C GLY A 551 26.29 -12.99 13.56
N ASP A 552 26.32 -13.05 12.24
CA ASP A 552 27.40 -12.58 11.39
C ASP A 552 27.10 -11.19 10.82
N ASP A 553 28.15 -10.36 10.64
CA ASP A 553 28.05 -9.01 10.08
C ASP A 553 27.45 -8.94 8.66
N ILE A 554 27.42 -10.06 7.94
CA ILE A 554 26.73 -10.17 6.64
C ILE A 554 25.23 -9.80 6.74
N GLY A 555 24.64 -9.95 7.93
CA GLY A 555 23.27 -9.53 8.21
C GLY A 555 23.02 -8.06 7.90
N TYR A 556 23.96 -7.17 8.24
CA TYR A 556 23.87 -5.73 7.95
C TYR A 556 23.89 -5.46 6.45
N ALA A 557 24.80 -6.09 5.71
CA ALA A 557 24.86 -5.95 4.25
C ALA A 557 23.57 -6.43 3.59
N ARG A 558 23.06 -7.61 3.94
CA ARG A 558 21.82 -8.18 3.41
C ARG A 558 20.59 -7.32 3.75
N LEU A 559 20.53 -6.77 4.97
CA LEU A 559 19.44 -5.84 5.32
C LEU A 559 19.52 -4.55 4.50
N SER A 560 20.71 -4.04 4.24
CA SER A 560 20.92 -2.90 3.34
C SER A 560 20.41 -3.18 1.91
N LEU A 561 20.58 -4.42 1.38
CA LEU A 561 20.04 -4.83 0.10
C LEU A 561 18.50 -4.84 0.11
N LEU A 562 17.89 -5.37 1.18
CA LEU A 562 16.42 -5.37 1.34
C LEU A 562 15.87 -3.94 1.38
N GLN A 563 16.51 -3.06 2.16
CA GLN A 563 16.12 -1.65 2.24
C GLN A 563 16.24 -0.93 0.90
N ALA A 564 17.34 -1.14 0.17
CA ALA A 564 17.51 -0.59 -1.18
C ALA A 564 16.43 -1.09 -2.14
N LEU A 565 16.09 -2.38 -2.10
CA LEU A 565 15.04 -2.97 -2.92
C LEU A 565 13.69 -2.31 -2.66
N ILE A 566 13.19 -2.32 -1.42
CA ILE A 566 11.86 -1.81 -1.09
C ILE A 566 11.73 -0.30 -1.31
N MET A 567 12.83 0.46 -1.17
CA MET A 567 12.86 1.90 -1.44
C MET A 567 12.82 2.25 -2.93
N THR A 568 13.12 1.31 -3.82
CA THR A 568 13.32 1.62 -5.24
C THR A 568 12.34 0.91 -6.19
N ILE A 569 11.66 -0.15 -5.77
CA ILE A 569 10.56 -0.76 -6.55
C ILE A 569 9.29 0.12 -6.51
N PRO A 570 8.31 -0.08 -7.45
CA PRO A 570 7.00 0.57 -7.37
C PRO A 570 6.25 0.21 -6.07
N GLY A 571 5.47 1.14 -5.54
CA GLY A 571 4.67 0.97 -4.32
C GLY A 571 5.16 1.83 -3.15
N VAL A 572 4.68 1.56 -1.94
CA VAL A 572 4.97 2.33 -0.72
C VAL A 572 5.93 1.54 0.18
N PRO A 573 7.18 1.98 0.35
CA PRO A 573 8.11 1.35 1.28
C PRO A 573 7.69 1.58 2.73
N CYS A 574 7.84 0.56 3.57
CA CYS A 574 7.55 0.62 5.00
C CYS A 574 8.68 -0.01 5.82
N ILE A 575 9.25 0.76 6.72
CA ILE A 575 10.32 0.34 7.62
C ILE A 575 9.75 0.09 9.01
N TYR A 576 10.04 -1.05 9.58
CA TYR A 576 9.72 -1.34 10.98
C TYR A 576 10.79 -0.72 11.91
N GLN A 577 10.36 -0.07 13.00
CA GLN A 577 11.25 0.58 13.96
C GLN A 577 12.44 -0.30 14.33
N GLY A 578 13.64 0.24 14.24
CA GLY A 578 14.89 -0.46 14.53
C GLY A 578 15.51 -1.16 13.34
N ASP A 579 14.77 -1.42 12.24
CA ASP A 579 15.36 -2.03 11.04
C ASP A 579 16.33 -1.07 10.34
N GLU A 580 16.16 0.25 10.50
CA GLU A 580 17.03 1.27 9.89
C GLU A 580 18.49 1.17 10.36
N PHE A 581 18.73 0.66 11.56
CA PHE A 581 20.10 0.42 12.08
C PHE A 581 20.38 -1.06 12.33
N GLY A 582 19.39 -1.96 12.14
CA GLY A 582 19.57 -3.40 12.28
C GLY A 582 19.38 -3.94 13.69
N GLN A 583 18.34 -3.47 14.40
CA GLN A 583 17.96 -4.03 15.69
C GLN A 583 17.63 -5.52 15.56
N PRO A 584 18.30 -6.43 16.30
CA PRO A 584 18.06 -7.86 16.21
C PRO A 584 16.85 -8.30 17.04
N GLY A 585 16.35 -9.52 16.78
CA GLY A 585 15.31 -10.18 17.56
C GLY A 585 14.73 -11.40 16.87
N ALA A 586 14.19 -12.32 17.67
CA ALA A 586 13.38 -13.43 17.19
C ALA A 586 11.97 -12.93 16.78
N ASN A 587 10.97 -13.79 16.72
CA ASN A 587 9.60 -13.39 16.50
C ASN A 587 8.94 -12.84 17.79
N ASP A 588 7.69 -12.35 17.68
CA ASP A 588 6.89 -11.88 18.82
C ASP A 588 7.03 -12.79 20.07
N PRO A 589 7.36 -12.22 21.23
CA PRO A 589 7.52 -10.79 21.56
C PRO A 589 8.96 -10.24 21.45
N ASP A 590 9.94 -11.04 21.04
CA ASP A 590 11.37 -10.64 21.08
C ASP A 590 11.73 -9.60 20.01
N ASN A 591 11.02 -9.57 18.89
CA ASN A 591 11.16 -8.54 17.84
C ASN A 591 10.63 -7.16 18.27
N ARG A 592 9.92 -7.07 19.42
CA ARG A 592 9.30 -5.85 19.96
C ARG A 592 10.13 -5.25 21.09
N ARG A 593 11.45 -5.15 20.87
CA ARG A 593 12.38 -4.53 21.83
C ARG A 593 12.20 -3.02 21.86
N MET A 594 12.57 -2.39 22.99
CA MET A 594 12.58 -0.92 23.08
C MET A 594 13.49 -0.34 22.00
N MET A 595 13.06 0.74 21.37
CA MET A 595 13.81 1.45 20.35
C MET A 595 15.07 2.09 20.93
N GLN A 596 16.15 2.09 20.15
CA GLN A 596 17.43 2.72 20.49
C GLN A 596 17.63 3.97 19.61
N PHE A 597 18.04 5.08 20.24
CA PHE A 597 18.24 6.37 19.56
C PHE A 597 19.68 6.88 19.73
N GLY A 598 20.67 6.06 19.42
CA GLY A 598 22.07 6.42 19.56
C GLY A 598 22.90 5.25 20.09
N ASP A 599 24.16 5.55 20.42
CA ASP A 599 25.15 4.55 20.87
C ASP A 599 25.30 3.37 19.88
N TYR A 600 25.15 3.68 18.58
CA TYR A 600 25.28 2.71 17.51
C TYR A 600 26.73 2.24 17.36
N ASN A 601 26.92 0.95 17.17
CA ASN A 601 28.19 0.43 16.74
C ASN A 601 28.51 0.81 15.29
N HIS A 602 29.71 0.48 14.80
CA HIS A 602 30.14 0.86 13.46
C HIS A 602 29.23 0.30 12.35
N GLN A 603 28.77 -0.95 12.48
CA GLN A 603 27.91 -1.60 11.48
C GLN A 603 26.50 -1.01 11.48
N GLU A 604 25.95 -0.78 12.67
CA GLU A 604 24.65 -0.12 12.86
C GLU A 604 24.65 1.30 12.27
N GLN A 605 25.69 2.09 12.57
CA GLN A 605 25.82 3.43 12.01
C GLN A 605 25.97 3.42 10.48
N SER A 606 26.77 2.51 9.94
CA SER A 606 26.95 2.37 8.49
C SER A 606 25.65 1.97 7.78
N LEU A 607 24.86 1.08 8.37
CA LEU A 607 23.56 0.70 7.86
C LEU A 607 22.59 1.87 7.90
N LEU A 608 22.50 2.59 9.02
CA LEU A 608 21.67 3.77 9.20
C LEU A 608 21.98 4.86 8.17
N ASP A 609 23.28 5.11 7.90
CA ASP A 609 23.71 6.09 6.91
C ASP A 609 23.28 5.68 5.49
N LYS A 610 23.44 4.41 5.11
CA LYS A 610 23.00 3.87 3.82
C LYS A 610 21.48 3.95 3.68
N PHE A 611 20.73 3.55 4.70
CA PHE A 611 19.28 3.64 4.74
C PHE A 611 18.80 5.08 4.51
N THR A 612 19.35 6.01 5.29
CA THR A 612 19.01 7.44 5.21
C THR A 612 19.25 7.99 3.80
N GLN A 613 20.37 7.65 3.16
CA GLN A 613 20.68 8.07 1.80
C GLN A 613 19.63 7.57 0.79
N VAL A 614 19.24 6.30 0.87
CA VAL A 614 18.28 5.71 -0.08
C VAL A 614 16.85 6.24 0.18
N ALA A 615 16.46 6.45 1.43
CA ALA A 615 15.16 7.02 1.77
C ALA A 615 15.02 8.47 1.28
N HIS A 616 16.07 9.30 1.46
CA HIS A 616 16.10 10.66 0.89
C HIS A 616 16.10 10.65 -0.64
N LEU A 617 16.83 9.72 -1.26
CA LEU A 617 16.80 9.54 -2.73
C LEU A 617 15.39 9.20 -3.20
N ARG A 618 14.68 8.28 -2.53
CA ARG A 618 13.29 7.95 -2.84
C ARG A 618 12.41 9.19 -2.84
N ARG A 619 12.51 10.03 -1.82
CA ARG A 619 11.71 11.26 -1.68
C ARG A 619 12.07 12.35 -2.69
N SER A 620 13.29 12.37 -3.19
CA SER A 620 13.81 13.39 -4.11
C SER A 620 13.85 12.95 -5.58
N SER A 621 13.28 11.81 -5.91
CA SER A 621 13.37 11.22 -7.26
C SER A 621 12.00 10.91 -7.84
N LEU A 622 11.51 11.71 -8.80
CA LEU A 622 10.27 11.42 -9.52
C LEU A 622 10.28 10.04 -10.20
N PRO A 623 11.37 9.56 -10.81
CA PRO A 623 11.45 8.20 -11.30
C PRO A 623 11.16 7.15 -10.23
N LEU A 624 11.63 7.31 -8.99
CA LEU A 624 11.33 6.36 -7.91
C LEU A 624 9.88 6.49 -7.41
N ILE A 625 9.30 7.68 -7.43
CA ILE A 625 7.93 7.95 -6.98
C ILE A 625 6.90 7.47 -8.02
N TYR A 626 7.02 7.95 -9.28
CA TYR A 626 6.02 7.78 -10.34
C TYR A 626 6.55 7.05 -11.58
N GLY A 627 7.81 6.61 -11.59
CA GLY A 627 8.42 6.07 -12.80
C GLY A 627 7.93 4.68 -13.18
N ASP A 628 8.00 4.41 -14.48
CA ASP A 628 7.79 3.09 -15.07
C ASP A 628 8.89 2.12 -14.62
N TYR A 629 8.54 0.88 -14.35
CA TYR A 629 9.48 -0.17 -13.98
C TYR A 629 9.96 -0.93 -15.21
N VAL A 630 11.28 -1.01 -15.41
CA VAL A 630 11.91 -1.70 -16.54
C VAL A 630 12.95 -2.69 -16.03
N PRO A 631 12.75 -4.01 -16.13
CA PRO A 631 13.78 -4.98 -15.78
C PRO A 631 14.95 -4.90 -16.77
N LEU A 632 16.19 -4.95 -16.27
CA LEU A 632 17.42 -4.83 -17.08
C LEU A 632 18.27 -6.08 -17.07
N TRP A 633 18.43 -6.70 -15.91
CA TRP A 633 19.30 -7.85 -15.74
C TRP A 633 18.87 -8.68 -14.54
N VAL A 634 18.72 -9.97 -14.73
CA VAL A 634 18.33 -10.89 -13.65
C VAL A 634 19.12 -12.18 -13.77
N THR A 635 19.77 -12.56 -12.69
CA THR A 635 20.43 -13.85 -12.51
C THR A 635 20.17 -14.35 -11.10
N LYS A 636 20.71 -15.50 -10.75
CA LYS A 636 20.62 -16.01 -9.37
C LYS A 636 21.05 -14.95 -8.33
N ASP A 637 22.14 -14.22 -8.60
CA ASP A 637 22.83 -13.38 -7.62
C ASP A 637 22.79 -11.88 -7.91
N VAL A 638 22.37 -11.48 -9.11
CA VAL A 638 22.29 -10.06 -9.52
C VAL A 638 20.89 -9.74 -10.01
N PHE A 639 20.34 -8.63 -9.50
CA PHE A 639 19.06 -8.10 -9.93
C PHE A 639 19.21 -6.62 -10.26
N ALA A 640 18.94 -6.25 -11.52
CA ALA A 640 19.00 -4.86 -11.96
C ALA A 640 17.75 -4.46 -12.75
N TYR A 641 17.29 -3.24 -12.50
CA TYR A 641 16.14 -2.62 -13.15
C TYR A 641 16.31 -1.11 -13.24
N ALA A 642 15.48 -0.46 -14.04
CA ALA A 642 15.38 0.99 -14.10
C ALA A 642 13.98 1.45 -13.68
N ARG A 643 13.93 2.66 -13.16
CA ARG A 643 12.71 3.45 -12.97
C ARG A 643 12.81 4.66 -13.90
N VAL A 644 11.81 4.90 -14.73
CA VAL A 644 11.85 5.94 -15.77
C VAL A 644 10.64 6.84 -15.67
N TYR A 645 10.86 8.16 -15.65
CA TYR A 645 9.80 9.14 -15.62
C TYR A 645 10.20 10.40 -16.38
N MET A 646 9.43 10.77 -17.42
CA MET A 646 9.56 12.03 -18.17
C MET A 646 11.00 12.35 -18.61
N GLY A 647 11.68 11.37 -19.19
CA GLY A 647 13.06 11.53 -19.68
C GLY A 647 14.14 11.50 -18.58
N GLN A 648 13.78 11.20 -17.35
CA GLN A 648 14.69 10.92 -16.24
C GLN A 648 14.68 9.41 -15.95
N GLN A 649 15.80 8.88 -15.49
CA GLN A 649 15.88 7.47 -15.08
C GLN A 649 16.67 7.33 -13.78
N VAL A 650 16.38 6.27 -13.05
CA VAL A 650 17.23 5.76 -11.96
C VAL A 650 17.45 4.27 -12.23
N ILE A 651 18.70 3.87 -12.30
CA ILE A 651 19.11 2.47 -12.49
C ILE A 651 19.54 1.91 -11.15
N VAL A 652 18.97 0.79 -10.77
CA VAL A 652 19.25 0.04 -9.54
C VAL A 652 19.85 -1.30 -9.93
N ALA A 653 20.96 -1.66 -9.31
CA ALA A 653 21.59 -2.97 -9.48
C ALA A 653 22.04 -3.51 -8.12
N ILE A 654 21.57 -4.69 -7.77
CA ILE A 654 21.74 -5.35 -6.46
C ILE A 654 22.54 -6.63 -6.69
N ASN A 655 23.59 -6.86 -5.89
CA ASN A 655 24.42 -8.06 -5.91
C ASN A 655 24.45 -8.70 -4.52
N LYS A 656 23.95 -9.91 -4.38
CA LYS A 656 23.95 -10.66 -3.12
C LYS A 656 25.12 -11.65 -2.99
N SER A 657 25.96 -11.75 -4.04
CA SER A 657 27.12 -12.66 -4.00
C SER A 657 28.31 -12.08 -3.22
N ASP A 658 29.20 -12.94 -2.80
CA ASP A 658 30.46 -12.59 -2.12
C ASP A 658 31.55 -12.07 -3.07
N GLN A 659 31.26 -11.95 -4.35
CA GLN A 659 32.15 -11.43 -5.40
C GLN A 659 31.54 -10.20 -6.07
N SER A 660 32.39 -9.23 -6.43
CA SER A 660 31.98 -8.12 -7.28
C SER A 660 31.49 -8.64 -8.62
N GLN A 661 30.39 -8.10 -9.12
CA GLN A 661 29.78 -8.48 -10.40
C GLN A 661 29.82 -7.31 -11.37
N THR A 662 30.01 -7.60 -12.64
CA THR A 662 29.93 -6.61 -13.72
C THR A 662 28.85 -7.01 -14.69
N ILE A 663 27.89 -6.14 -14.90
CA ILE A 663 26.84 -6.34 -15.91
C ILE A 663 26.95 -5.29 -17.01
N THR A 664 26.55 -5.67 -18.21
CA THR A 664 26.43 -4.73 -19.36
C THR A 664 25.02 -4.84 -19.90
N THR A 665 24.30 -3.75 -19.91
CA THR A 665 22.91 -3.65 -20.37
C THR A 665 22.71 -2.35 -21.14
N ASN A 666 21.51 -2.10 -21.66
CA ASN A 666 21.19 -0.86 -22.35
C ASN A 666 20.32 0.04 -21.48
N SER A 667 20.59 1.34 -21.49
CA SER A 667 19.70 2.33 -20.89
C SER A 667 18.34 2.31 -21.61
N PRO A 668 17.22 2.21 -20.88
CA PRO A 668 15.89 2.26 -21.51
C PRO A 668 15.58 3.61 -22.18
N LEU A 669 16.20 4.69 -21.71
CA LEU A 669 16.02 6.02 -22.32
C LEU A 669 16.84 6.25 -23.57
N THR A 670 18.14 5.96 -23.51
CA THR A 670 19.09 6.34 -24.56
C THR A 670 19.46 5.20 -25.48
N HIS A 671 19.12 3.96 -25.13
CA HIS A 671 19.53 2.71 -25.81
C HIS A 671 21.03 2.49 -25.87
N HIS A 672 21.83 3.36 -25.25
CA HIS A 672 23.28 3.18 -25.16
C HIS A 672 23.63 2.09 -24.16
N SER A 673 24.67 1.34 -24.47
CA SER A 673 25.23 0.33 -23.58
C SER A 673 25.83 0.99 -22.34
N ILE A 674 25.50 0.46 -21.17
CA ILE A 674 26.00 0.87 -19.87
C ILE A 674 26.61 -0.32 -19.15
N THR A 675 27.78 -0.12 -18.57
CA THR A 675 28.46 -1.12 -17.75
C THR A 675 28.37 -0.69 -16.29
N ILE A 676 27.95 -1.61 -15.41
CA ILE A 676 27.79 -1.37 -13.99
C ILE A 676 28.61 -2.40 -13.23
N ASN A 677 29.55 -1.91 -12.41
CA ASN A 677 30.32 -2.73 -11.47
C ASN A 677 29.61 -2.66 -10.11
N ILE A 678 29.18 -3.79 -9.60
CA ILE A 678 28.39 -3.90 -8.37
C ILE A 678 29.28 -4.63 -7.35
N PRO A 679 29.63 -4.01 -6.22
CA PRO A 679 30.44 -4.66 -5.19
C PRO A 679 29.77 -5.92 -4.63
N ALA A 680 30.53 -6.78 -3.97
CA ALA A 680 30.03 -7.94 -3.28
C ALA A 680 29.08 -7.54 -2.15
N ASN A 681 27.94 -8.21 -2.02
CA ASN A 681 26.90 -7.94 -1.00
C ASN A 681 26.54 -6.45 -0.88
N ASP A 682 26.42 -5.76 -2.02
CA ASP A 682 26.10 -4.33 -2.07
C ASP A 682 25.23 -4.00 -3.30
N TYR A 683 24.88 -2.75 -3.43
CA TYR A 683 24.06 -2.26 -4.55
C TYR A 683 24.65 -0.98 -5.16
N ILE A 684 24.22 -0.68 -6.35
CA ILE A 684 24.48 0.59 -7.05
C ILE A 684 23.15 1.22 -7.44
N ILE A 685 22.96 2.49 -7.11
CA ILE A 685 21.85 3.30 -7.59
C ILE A 685 22.45 4.48 -8.37
N LYS A 686 22.11 4.58 -9.65
CA LYS A 686 22.58 5.64 -10.56
C LYS A 686 21.38 6.42 -11.09
N PRO A 687 21.36 7.76 -10.94
CA PRO A 687 20.40 8.63 -11.61
C PRO A 687 20.47 8.57 -13.11
#